data_d4552033595f2d5a64549b3a345db976
#
_entry.id   d4552033595f2d5a64549b3a345db976
#
_cell.length_a   1.000
_cell.length_b   1.000
_cell.length_c   1.000
_cell.angle_alpha   90.00
_cell.angle_beta   90.00
_cell.angle_gamma   90.00
#
_symmetry.space_group_name_H-M   'P 1'
#
loop_
_entity.id
_entity.type
_entity.pdbx_description
1 polymer ?
#
loop_
_entity_poly.entity_id
_entity_poly.type
_entity_poly.pdbx_seq_one_letter_code
_entity_poly.pdbx_strand_id
1 'polypeptide(L)'
;MYTRVFLTWFLALASIPLFPQDNKEDILMTIAGREITLDEFERIYNKNNSNTAIEQQSVEEYLDLFINFKLKVLAAEELGIDTTEAFIKEFNGYKKQLAKPYMSDKEGMNDLLKEAWDRVQYDVHASHMLIRCDQEAEPADTAIAYAKLFQARQRVLNGEDFATVAKETSEDPGVKNNGGDLGFFTVFRMVYPFESAAYNTKPGGISLPFRTRFGYHLVKVIEKRPARGTVRVEHIMVLTPQSMDNNQLEEARKKIFQYYDSLKAGSVFEDIARKYSEDKRSATRGGELSAFGTGVMVPEFENACFALKNPGDISEPVKTSFGWHIIKLLEHKDIGDFETIKSELQENINKSDRVDVPRQSLLEKIKKDYHFTEYPANLKPLYKIVYSSYFSNKWSVSSAENLNEPLFTLDNINYTQKQFAAFLDKGQGCLPVKIQTLVNSKYNKYIESMLIECEENKLPEKYPDYKYLLQEYHDGILLFDLTDKMVWSKAIKDTTGLEEFYKKQKSQYMWGKRMEATIYTCRDRDVATLAKNMLVKESGTVLSADQLTETIRKELNDTTCITFTIGKFETGDNEFTDRMDWKKSISDIYEKDGKAVFVANERILKPAQKTLDESRGLVTADYQNFLEKKWIEELRAKYPVNINKELLSKIE
;
A
#
# COMPACT_ATOMS: atom_id res chain seq x y z
N MET A 1 -13.51 -4.68 -23.30
CA MET A 1 -12.70 -4.87 -22.08
C MET A 1 -11.62 -3.80 -22.09
N TYR A 2 -12.00 -2.56 -21.77
CA TYR A 2 -11.06 -1.44 -21.76
C TYR A 2 -10.51 -1.29 -20.35
N THR A 3 -9.23 -1.59 -20.22
CA THR A 3 -8.42 -1.44 -19.02
C THR A 3 -8.33 0.05 -18.69
N ARG A 4 -8.77 0.42 -17.49
CA ARG A 4 -8.54 1.75 -16.92
C ARG A 4 -7.03 2.01 -16.83
N VAL A 5 -6.48 2.69 -17.82
CA VAL A 5 -5.15 3.29 -17.73
C VAL A 5 -5.35 4.73 -17.30
N PHE A 6 -5.41 4.96 -16.01
CA PHE A 6 -5.32 6.30 -15.46
C PHE A 6 -4.40 6.34 -14.25
N LEU A 7 -3.41 7.15 -14.39
CA LEU A 7 -2.68 7.89 -13.38
C LEU A 7 -1.92 7.08 -12.32
N THR A 8 -0.81 6.46 -12.71
CA THR A 8 0.35 6.37 -11.84
C THR A 8 1.32 7.50 -12.23
N TRP A 9 1.17 8.65 -11.60
CA TRP A 9 2.19 9.70 -11.63
C TRP A 9 2.82 9.83 -10.27
N PHE A 10 4.11 9.63 -10.25
CA PHE A 10 5.03 9.72 -9.14
C PHE A 10 5.03 11.11 -8.50
N LEU A 11 4.95 11.16 -7.17
CA LEU A 11 5.29 12.33 -6.36
C LEU A 11 6.81 12.61 -6.50
N ALA A 12 7.17 13.55 -7.36
CA ALA A 12 8.45 14.24 -7.25
C ALA A 12 8.25 15.45 -6.34
N LEU A 13 8.74 15.38 -5.12
CA LEU A 13 8.87 16.54 -4.23
C LEU A 13 9.95 17.48 -4.81
N ALA A 14 9.51 18.49 -5.54
CA ALA A 14 10.35 19.62 -5.89
C ALA A 14 10.15 20.71 -4.82
N SER A 15 11.24 21.12 -4.21
CA SER A 15 11.32 22.30 -3.34
C SER A 15 10.97 23.56 -4.14
N ILE A 16 9.85 24.20 -3.82
CA ILE A 16 9.40 25.44 -4.43
C ILE A 16 9.79 26.60 -3.50
N PRO A 17 10.36 27.69 -4.03
CA PRO A 17 10.69 28.88 -3.23
C PRO A 17 9.44 29.61 -2.75
N LEU A 18 9.47 30.09 -1.52
CA LEU A 18 8.46 30.98 -0.95
C LEU A 18 8.42 32.29 -1.73
N PHE A 19 7.27 32.58 -2.36
CA PHE A 19 6.97 33.91 -2.87
C PHE A 19 6.14 34.69 -1.84
N PRO A 20 6.34 36.02 -1.71
CA PRO A 20 5.57 36.85 -0.78
C PRO A 20 4.16 37.06 -1.31
N GLN A 21 3.21 36.96 -0.38
CA GLN A 21 1.79 37.24 -0.58
C GLN A 21 1.58 38.74 -0.79
N ASP A 22 1.19 39.17 -1.99
CA ASP A 22 0.55 40.45 -2.21
C ASP A 22 -0.81 40.25 -2.88
N ASN A 23 -1.82 40.71 -2.19
CA ASN A 23 -3.23 40.43 -2.39
C ASN A 23 -3.89 41.34 -3.44
N LYS A 24 -3.91 40.91 -4.70
CA LYS A 24 -5.05 40.98 -5.61
C LYS A 24 -4.90 39.82 -6.56
N GLU A 25 -5.76 38.83 -6.41
CA GLU A 25 -5.84 37.73 -7.39
C GLU A 25 -6.19 38.36 -8.75
N ASP A 26 -5.24 38.37 -9.69
CA ASP A 26 -5.46 38.86 -11.03
C ASP A 26 -6.41 37.91 -11.77
N ILE A 27 -7.63 38.38 -12.05
CA ILE A 27 -8.65 37.60 -12.75
C ILE A 27 -8.27 37.52 -14.23
N LEU A 28 -7.83 36.32 -14.65
CA LEU A 28 -7.47 36.05 -16.04
C LEU A 28 -8.69 35.95 -16.92
N MET A 29 -9.77 35.31 -16.45
CA MET A 29 -11.01 35.19 -17.21
C MET A 29 -12.24 34.98 -16.32
N THR A 30 -13.40 35.20 -16.92
CA THR A 30 -14.68 34.79 -16.33
C THR A 30 -15.43 33.85 -17.26
N ILE A 31 -15.98 32.76 -16.69
CA ILE A 31 -16.81 31.79 -17.41
C ILE A 31 -18.17 31.73 -16.71
N ALA A 32 -19.23 32.14 -17.40
CA ALA A 32 -20.56 32.25 -16.82
C ALA A 32 -20.60 33.05 -15.49
N GLY A 33 -19.76 34.08 -15.36
CA GLY A 33 -19.66 34.93 -14.16
C GLY A 33 -18.76 34.35 -13.05
N ARG A 34 -18.20 33.13 -13.20
CA ARG A 34 -17.19 32.60 -12.29
C ARG A 34 -15.81 33.11 -12.66
N GLU A 35 -15.12 33.64 -11.66
CA GLU A 35 -13.77 34.16 -11.81
C GLU A 35 -12.73 33.07 -11.77
N ILE A 36 -11.77 33.12 -12.70
CA ILE A 36 -10.62 32.24 -12.79
C ILE A 36 -9.38 33.11 -12.74
N THR A 37 -8.52 32.83 -11.78
CA THR A 37 -7.31 33.64 -11.55
C THR A 37 -6.18 33.23 -12.49
N LEU A 38 -5.22 34.14 -12.65
CA LEU A 38 -3.99 33.88 -13.39
C LEU A 38 -3.22 32.71 -12.77
N ASP A 39 -3.08 32.70 -11.44
CA ASP A 39 -2.39 31.64 -10.69
C ASP A 39 -3.01 30.24 -10.91
N GLU A 40 -4.36 30.16 -10.94
CA GLU A 40 -5.05 28.90 -11.25
C GLU A 40 -4.71 28.39 -12.64
N PHE A 41 -4.72 29.27 -13.64
CA PHE A 41 -4.40 28.89 -15.02
C PHE A 41 -2.93 28.51 -15.17
N GLU A 42 -1.98 29.35 -14.72
CA GLU A 42 -0.54 29.13 -14.82
C GLU A 42 -0.12 27.82 -14.15
N ARG A 43 -0.67 27.51 -12.99
CA ARG A 43 -0.39 26.29 -12.26
C ARG A 43 -0.73 25.04 -13.12
N ILE A 44 -1.93 25.01 -13.69
CA ILE A 44 -2.40 23.89 -14.48
C ILE A 44 -1.64 23.84 -15.81
N TYR A 45 -1.38 24.98 -16.43
CA TYR A 45 -0.57 25.10 -17.65
C TYR A 45 0.84 24.56 -17.43
N ASN A 46 1.56 25.05 -16.43
CA ASN A 46 2.93 24.65 -16.14
C ASN A 46 3.04 23.16 -15.76
N LYS A 47 2.05 22.66 -15.03
CA LYS A 47 2.00 21.22 -14.66
C LYS A 47 1.87 20.34 -15.91
N ASN A 48 1.01 20.69 -16.84
CA ASN A 48 0.74 19.90 -18.04
C ASN A 48 1.75 20.15 -19.17
N ASN A 49 2.44 21.28 -19.13
CA ASN A 49 3.42 21.69 -20.13
C ASN A 49 4.87 21.60 -19.64
N SER A 50 5.12 20.72 -18.63
CA SER A 50 6.45 20.52 -18.06
C SER A 50 7.45 19.99 -19.09
N ASN A 51 8.76 20.14 -18.83
CA ASN A 51 9.85 19.69 -19.71
C ASN A 51 9.84 18.18 -20.02
N THR A 52 8.98 17.39 -19.36
CA THR A 52 8.77 15.97 -19.60
C THR A 52 7.52 15.68 -20.44
N ALA A 53 6.76 16.71 -20.83
CA ALA A 53 5.60 16.55 -21.69
C ALA A 53 6.02 16.08 -23.10
N ILE A 54 5.27 15.14 -23.69
CA ILE A 54 5.55 14.59 -25.02
C ILE A 54 5.38 15.65 -26.09
N GLU A 55 4.40 16.55 -25.93
CA GLU A 55 4.14 17.72 -26.79
C GLU A 55 3.89 18.93 -25.89
N GLN A 56 4.67 19.99 -26.11
CA GLN A 56 4.45 21.28 -25.46
C GLN A 56 3.45 22.08 -26.29
N GLN A 57 2.48 22.69 -25.63
CA GLN A 57 1.45 23.51 -26.27
C GLN A 57 1.71 24.99 -25.99
N SER A 58 1.38 25.84 -26.94
CA SER A 58 1.39 27.29 -26.71
C SER A 58 0.33 27.70 -25.68
N VAL A 59 0.51 28.86 -25.07
CA VAL A 59 -0.45 29.40 -24.10
C VAL A 59 -1.85 29.51 -24.69
N GLU A 60 -1.96 29.94 -25.95
CA GLU A 60 -3.22 30.10 -26.66
C GLU A 60 -3.92 28.76 -26.94
N GLU A 61 -3.16 27.77 -27.39
CA GLU A 61 -3.70 26.40 -27.63
C GLU A 61 -4.20 25.78 -26.32
N TYR A 62 -3.40 25.91 -25.27
CA TYR A 62 -3.76 25.38 -23.95
C TYR A 62 -4.96 26.14 -23.35
N LEU A 63 -5.05 27.46 -23.54
CA LEU A 63 -6.17 28.26 -23.07
C LEU A 63 -7.51 27.76 -23.63
N ASP A 64 -7.54 27.40 -24.91
CA ASP A 64 -8.78 26.88 -25.53
C ASP A 64 -9.21 25.54 -24.92
N LEU A 65 -8.25 24.65 -24.66
CA LEU A 65 -8.48 23.38 -23.96
C LEU A 65 -8.96 23.61 -22.52
N PHE A 66 -8.33 24.54 -21.81
CA PHE A 66 -8.69 24.89 -20.43
C PHE A 66 -10.11 25.45 -20.35
N ILE A 67 -10.50 26.36 -21.27
CA ILE A 67 -11.87 26.88 -21.34
C ILE A 67 -12.86 25.73 -21.56
N ASN A 68 -12.60 24.84 -22.53
CA ASN A 68 -13.47 23.71 -22.81
C ASN A 68 -13.61 22.76 -21.59
N PHE A 69 -12.51 22.53 -20.86
CA PHE A 69 -12.51 21.80 -19.60
C PHE A 69 -13.43 22.45 -18.57
N LYS A 70 -13.26 23.74 -18.30
CA LYS A 70 -14.07 24.49 -17.31
C LYS A 70 -15.55 24.57 -17.69
N LEU A 71 -15.86 24.70 -18.98
CA LEU A 71 -17.23 24.66 -19.47
C LEU A 71 -17.92 23.32 -19.20
N LYS A 72 -17.20 22.21 -19.38
CA LYS A 72 -17.72 20.85 -19.11
C LYS A 72 -17.94 20.64 -17.61
N VAL A 73 -17.00 21.11 -16.76
CA VAL A 73 -17.15 21.04 -15.28
C VAL A 73 -18.37 21.83 -14.85
N LEU A 74 -18.53 23.08 -15.33
CA LEU A 74 -19.68 23.89 -15.00
C LEU A 74 -21.02 23.23 -15.39
N ALA A 75 -21.05 22.62 -16.59
CA ALA A 75 -22.24 21.89 -17.03
C ALA A 75 -22.55 20.68 -16.14
N ALA A 76 -21.53 19.99 -15.62
CA ALA A 76 -21.69 18.86 -14.70
C ALA A 76 -22.27 19.30 -13.35
N GLU A 77 -21.78 20.41 -12.81
CA GLU A 77 -22.29 21.00 -11.56
C GLU A 77 -23.75 21.49 -11.71
N GLU A 78 -24.09 22.16 -12.81
CA GLU A 78 -25.48 22.55 -13.08
C GLU A 78 -26.45 21.36 -13.17
N LEU A 79 -25.96 20.22 -13.58
CA LEU A 79 -26.74 18.96 -13.58
C LEU A 79 -26.76 18.29 -12.21
N GLY A 80 -26.10 18.85 -11.19
CA GLY A 80 -26.05 18.33 -9.83
C GLY A 80 -25.26 17.01 -9.74
N ILE A 81 -24.32 16.73 -10.64
CA ILE A 81 -23.51 15.50 -10.61
C ILE A 81 -22.67 15.46 -9.34
N ASP A 82 -22.16 16.59 -8.89
CA ASP A 82 -21.38 16.80 -7.66
C ASP A 82 -22.16 16.48 -6.37
N THR A 83 -23.50 16.49 -6.44
CA THR A 83 -24.38 16.20 -5.31
C THR A 83 -24.85 14.75 -5.26
N THR A 84 -24.49 13.93 -6.24
CA THR A 84 -24.89 12.53 -6.27
C THR A 84 -24.14 11.71 -5.22
N GLU A 85 -24.79 10.68 -4.66
CA GLU A 85 -24.18 9.79 -3.68
C GLU A 85 -22.91 9.10 -4.22
N ALA A 86 -22.90 8.75 -5.49
CA ALA A 86 -21.75 8.13 -6.16
C ALA A 86 -20.55 9.08 -6.18
N PHE A 87 -20.75 10.33 -6.63
CA PHE A 87 -19.73 11.36 -6.65
C PHE A 87 -19.20 11.65 -5.25
N ILE A 88 -20.09 11.92 -4.28
CA ILE A 88 -19.71 12.23 -2.90
C ILE A 88 -18.86 11.11 -2.30
N LYS A 89 -19.23 9.87 -2.52
CA LYS A 89 -18.48 8.70 -2.04
C LYS A 89 -17.08 8.60 -2.67
N GLU A 90 -16.99 8.78 -3.97
CA GLU A 90 -15.73 8.71 -4.70
C GLU A 90 -14.80 9.88 -4.31
N PHE A 91 -15.31 11.09 -4.34
CA PHE A 91 -14.58 12.30 -3.98
C PHE A 91 -14.07 12.28 -2.53
N ASN A 92 -14.90 11.85 -1.56
CA ASN A 92 -14.47 11.69 -0.18
C ASN A 92 -13.39 10.61 -0.02
N GLY A 93 -13.40 9.60 -0.88
CA GLY A 93 -12.32 8.61 -0.94
C GLY A 93 -10.98 9.25 -1.32
N TYR A 94 -10.95 10.06 -2.37
CA TYR A 94 -9.76 10.81 -2.79
C TYR A 94 -9.34 11.85 -1.76
N LYS A 95 -10.29 12.64 -1.21
CA LYS A 95 -10.01 13.62 -0.16
C LYS A 95 -9.22 13.01 1.00
N LYS A 96 -9.65 11.84 1.50
CA LYS A 96 -8.96 11.13 2.58
C LYS A 96 -7.57 10.64 2.18
N GLN A 97 -7.38 10.18 0.93
CA GLN A 97 -6.07 9.75 0.46
C GLN A 97 -5.10 10.92 0.34
N LEU A 98 -5.56 12.03 -0.22
CA LEU A 98 -4.78 13.26 -0.40
C LEU A 98 -4.44 13.94 0.93
N ALA A 99 -5.30 13.80 1.96
CA ALA A 99 -5.06 14.36 3.29
C ALA A 99 -3.90 13.67 4.04
N LYS A 100 -3.64 12.38 3.78
CA LYS A 100 -2.66 11.58 4.55
C LYS A 100 -1.29 12.25 4.77
N PRO A 101 -0.63 12.84 3.76
CA PRO A 101 0.68 13.47 3.96
C PRO A 101 0.63 14.70 4.88
N TYR A 102 -0.53 15.36 4.97
CA TYR A 102 -0.76 16.55 5.80
C TYR A 102 -1.23 16.18 7.21
N MET A 103 -1.78 14.97 7.39
CA MET A 103 -2.26 14.42 8.65
C MET A 103 -1.19 13.64 9.41
N SER A 104 0.08 13.80 9.06
CA SER A 104 1.21 13.17 9.75
C SER A 104 2.03 14.23 10.48
N ASP A 105 2.32 13.97 11.75
CA ASP A 105 3.32 14.75 12.50
C ASP A 105 4.72 14.33 12.04
N LYS A 106 5.24 15.03 11.02
CA LYS A 106 6.59 14.78 10.48
C LYS A 106 7.70 15.08 11.50
N GLU A 107 7.50 16.08 12.36
CA GLU A 107 8.46 16.42 13.41
C GLU A 107 8.48 15.29 14.46
N GLY A 108 7.32 14.87 14.96
CA GLY A 108 7.22 13.75 15.88
C GLY A 108 7.79 12.45 15.31
N MET A 109 7.63 12.18 14.03
CA MET A 109 8.24 11.02 13.37
C MET A 109 9.78 11.14 13.31
N ASN A 110 10.32 12.32 13.01
CA ASN A 110 11.76 12.57 12.99
C ASN A 110 12.35 12.44 14.40
N ASP A 111 11.64 12.90 15.42
CA ASP A 111 12.08 12.77 16.81
C ASP A 111 12.09 11.31 17.26
N LEU A 112 11.09 10.51 16.86
CA LEU A 112 11.09 9.07 17.10
C LEU A 112 12.23 8.34 16.37
N LEU A 113 12.58 8.77 15.16
CA LEU A 113 13.72 8.22 14.43
C LEU A 113 15.05 8.52 15.14
N LYS A 114 15.23 9.75 15.60
CA LYS A 114 16.40 10.13 16.40
C LYS A 114 16.48 9.37 17.71
N GLU A 115 15.36 9.29 18.42
CA GLU A 115 15.25 8.52 19.66
C GLU A 115 15.57 7.03 19.44
N ALA A 116 15.04 6.41 18.40
CA ALA A 116 15.35 5.03 18.05
C ALA A 116 16.82 4.85 17.68
N TRP A 117 17.42 5.81 16.97
CA TRP A 117 18.84 5.84 16.68
C TRP A 117 19.68 5.93 17.93
N ASP A 118 19.36 6.84 18.85
CA ASP A 118 20.08 6.97 20.12
C ASP A 118 20.00 5.70 20.97
N ARG A 119 18.84 5.03 20.95
CA ARG A 119 18.61 3.81 21.72
C ARG A 119 19.29 2.58 21.10
N VAL A 120 19.31 2.45 19.78
CA VAL A 120 19.91 1.29 19.11
C VAL A 120 21.42 1.15 19.40
N GLN A 121 22.07 2.24 19.81
CA GLN A 121 23.49 2.26 20.19
C GLN A 121 23.77 1.49 21.50
N TYR A 122 22.73 1.12 22.28
CA TYR A 122 22.90 0.53 23.61
C TYR A 122 21.98 -0.64 23.85
N ASP A 123 22.48 -1.64 24.57
CA ASP A 123 21.69 -2.67 25.21
C ASP A 123 21.45 -2.31 26.68
N VAL A 124 20.26 -2.60 27.20
CA VAL A 124 19.86 -2.34 28.59
C VAL A 124 19.56 -3.66 29.29
N HIS A 125 20.22 -3.90 30.44
CA HIS A 125 19.87 -4.98 31.37
C HIS A 125 18.97 -4.42 32.46
N ALA A 126 17.76 -4.99 32.59
CA ALA A 126 16.80 -4.51 33.56
C ALA A 126 16.00 -5.65 34.21
N SER A 127 15.51 -5.36 35.42
CA SER A 127 14.49 -6.15 36.08
C SER A 127 13.19 -5.37 36.18
N HIS A 128 12.04 -6.06 36.28
CA HIS A 128 10.74 -5.41 36.31
C HIS A 128 9.78 -6.05 37.34
N MET A 129 8.76 -5.29 37.70
CA MET A 129 7.54 -5.73 38.37
C MET A 129 6.33 -5.28 37.55
N LEU A 130 5.26 -6.07 37.54
CA LEU A 130 3.99 -5.78 36.88
C LEU A 130 2.83 -5.95 37.88
N ILE A 131 1.95 -4.97 37.94
CA ILE A 131 0.59 -5.13 38.46
C ILE A 131 -0.37 -5.01 37.28
N ARG A 132 -1.12 -6.05 36.99
CA ARG A 132 -2.05 -6.10 35.87
C ARG A 132 -3.18 -5.10 36.06
N CYS A 133 -3.51 -4.40 35.00
CA CYS A 133 -4.59 -3.44 34.99
C CYS A 133 -5.06 -3.28 33.52
N ASP A 134 -6.34 -3.55 33.31
CA ASP A 134 -6.91 -3.42 31.95
C ASP A 134 -6.72 -2.03 31.40
N GLN A 135 -6.54 -1.92 30.09
CA GLN A 135 -6.33 -0.64 29.41
C GLN A 135 -7.49 0.34 29.65
N GLU A 136 -8.70 -0.18 29.75
CA GLU A 136 -9.95 0.55 30.01
C GLU A 136 -10.38 0.50 31.48
N ALA A 137 -9.45 0.18 32.42
CA ALA A 137 -9.75 0.12 33.84
C ALA A 137 -10.19 1.47 34.40
N GLU A 138 -11.07 1.45 35.36
CA GLU A 138 -11.55 2.68 36.01
C GLU A 138 -10.43 3.40 36.78
N PRO A 139 -10.54 4.73 36.98
CA PRO A 139 -9.53 5.52 37.70
C PRO A 139 -9.19 4.96 39.09
N ALA A 140 -10.17 4.38 39.77
CA ALA A 140 -9.96 3.74 41.11
C ALA A 140 -9.03 2.53 41.02
N ASP A 141 -9.23 1.65 40.02
CA ASP A 141 -8.41 0.45 39.80
C ASP A 141 -6.98 0.82 39.38
N THR A 142 -6.87 1.83 38.50
CA THR A 142 -5.55 2.34 38.08
C THR A 142 -4.78 2.95 39.25
N ALA A 143 -5.46 3.67 40.17
CA ALA A 143 -4.84 4.25 41.34
C ALA A 143 -4.34 3.17 42.32
N ILE A 144 -5.09 2.07 42.51
CA ILE A 144 -4.68 0.93 43.34
C ILE A 144 -3.42 0.27 42.76
N ALA A 145 -3.40 0.00 41.44
CA ALA A 145 -2.25 -0.64 40.79
C ALA A 145 -0.98 0.23 40.90
N TYR A 146 -1.12 1.55 40.63
CA TYR A 146 -0.04 2.52 40.79
C TYR A 146 0.50 2.54 42.23
N ALA A 147 -0.40 2.64 43.24
CA ALA A 147 -0.03 2.70 44.67
C ALA A 147 0.73 1.45 45.14
N LYS A 148 0.32 0.27 44.70
CA LYS A 148 1.03 -0.99 45.01
C LYS A 148 2.48 -0.95 44.51
N LEU A 149 2.71 -0.55 43.26
CA LEU A 149 4.08 -0.46 42.73
C LEU A 149 4.87 0.68 43.34
N PHE A 150 4.22 1.80 43.68
CA PHE A 150 4.89 2.88 44.39
C PHE A 150 5.38 2.44 45.75
N GLN A 151 4.59 1.66 46.52
CA GLN A 151 5.01 1.05 47.77
C GLN A 151 6.17 0.06 47.59
N ALA A 152 6.09 -0.82 46.57
CA ALA A 152 7.18 -1.73 46.21
C ALA A 152 8.47 -0.96 45.90
N ARG A 153 8.36 0.15 45.18
CA ARG A 153 9.49 1.05 44.86
C ARG A 153 10.13 1.59 46.16
N GLN A 154 9.32 2.03 47.12
CA GLN A 154 9.83 2.56 48.40
C GLN A 154 10.58 1.48 49.21
N ARG A 155 10.07 0.24 49.23
CA ARG A 155 10.74 -0.90 49.89
C ARG A 155 12.15 -1.11 49.26
N VAL A 156 12.25 -1.13 47.94
CA VAL A 156 13.56 -1.31 47.28
C VAL A 156 14.49 -0.11 47.52
N LEU A 157 13.97 1.12 47.50
CA LEU A 157 14.78 2.30 47.83
C LEU A 157 15.27 2.33 49.30
N ASN A 158 14.53 1.69 50.21
CA ASN A 158 14.92 1.52 51.60
C ASN A 158 15.89 0.36 51.82
N GLY A 159 16.32 -0.33 50.76
CA GLY A 159 17.38 -1.33 50.80
C GLY A 159 16.91 -2.78 50.71
N GLU A 160 15.61 -3.06 50.56
CA GLU A 160 15.16 -4.43 50.28
C GLU A 160 15.63 -4.88 48.89
N ASP A 161 15.93 -6.16 48.76
CA ASP A 161 16.35 -6.73 47.49
C ASP A 161 15.19 -6.70 46.47
N PHE A 162 15.48 -6.22 45.25
CA PHE A 162 14.49 -6.06 44.19
C PHE A 162 13.82 -7.39 43.83
N ALA A 163 14.57 -8.47 43.67
CA ALA A 163 14.05 -9.78 43.30
C ALA A 163 13.10 -10.34 44.37
N THR A 164 13.40 -10.09 45.63
CA THR A 164 12.53 -10.47 46.76
C THR A 164 11.21 -9.72 46.76
N VAL A 165 11.27 -8.39 46.63
CA VAL A 165 10.05 -7.55 46.52
C VAL A 165 9.25 -7.90 45.26
N ALA A 166 9.93 -8.17 44.13
CA ALA A 166 9.28 -8.56 42.89
C ALA A 166 8.52 -9.88 43.02
N LYS A 167 9.10 -10.91 43.63
CA LYS A 167 8.43 -12.21 43.86
C LYS A 167 7.19 -12.10 44.74
N GLU A 168 7.16 -11.16 45.66
CA GLU A 168 6.02 -10.91 46.55
C GLU A 168 4.92 -10.06 45.90
N THR A 169 5.30 -9.09 45.05
CA THR A 169 4.38 -8.04 44.59
C THR A 169 3.94 -8.20 43.14
N SER A 170 4.81 -8.73 42.28
CA SER A 170 4.56 -8.77 40.85
C SER A 170 3.55 -9.85 40.48
N GLU A 171 2.67 -9.48 39.53
CA GLU A 171 1.69 -10.38 38.90
C GLU A 171 2.18 -10.98 37.60
N ASP A 172 3.43 -10.70 37.18
CA ASP A 172 4.07 -11.39 36.07
C ASP A 172 4.46 -12.81 36.46
N PRO A 173 3.98 -13.84 35.73
CA PRO A 173 4.27 -15.24 36.05
C PRO A 173 5.76 -15.58 36.03
N GLY A 174 6.56 -14.93 35.20
CA GLY A 174 8.01 -15.18 35.05
C GLY A 174 8.80 -14.77 36.31
N VAL A 175 8.32 -13.77 37.04
CA VAL A 175 9.02 -13.19 38.18
C VAL A 175 9.26 -14.20 39.33
N LYS A 176 8.40 -15.19 39.47
CA LYS A 176 8.59 -16.25 40.48
C LYS A 176 9.90 -17.02 40.25
N ASN A 177 10.31 -17.19 39.05
CA ASN A 177 11.51 -17.96 38.69
C ASN A 177 12.77 -17.06 38.57
N ASN A 178 12.65 -15.88 37.93
CA ASN A 178 13.78 -15.03 37.64
C ASN A 178 13.91 -13.79 38.52
N GLY A 179 13.00 -13.58 39.50
CA GLY A 179 13.02 -12.39 40.33
C GLY A 179 12.74 -11.07 39.58
N GLY A 180 12.17 -11.18 38.39
CA GLY A 180 11.89 -10.05 37.50
C GLY A 180 13.02 -9.71 36.54
N ASP A 181 14.14 -10.43 36.54
CA ASP A 181 15.27 -10.20 35.65
C ASP A 181 14.89 -10.56 34.20
N LEU A 182 15.06 -9.58 33.31
CA LEU A 182 14.78 -9.70 31.89
C LEU A 182 16.04 -9.93 31.06
N GLY A 183 17.22 -9.88 31.67
CA GLY A 183 18.48 -9.85 30.93
C GLY A 183 18.68 -8.58 30.13
N PHE A 184 19.62 -8.64 29.19
CA PHE A 184 19.84 -7.57 28.23
C PHE A 184 18.82 -7.60 27.11
N PHE A 185 18.34 -6.44 26.72
CA PHE A 185 17.51 -6.23 25.53
C PHE A 185 17.89 -4.93 24.82
N THR A 186 17.59 -4.87 23.55
CA THR A 186 17.81 -3.70 22.69
C THR A 186 16.48 -3.02 22.36
N VAL A 187 16.56 -1.91 21.61
CA VAL A 187 15.40 -1.17 21.10
C VAL A 187 14.43 -2.08 20.32
N PHE A 188 13.15 -1.78 20.33
CA PHE A 188 12.04 -2.53 19.70
C PHE A 188 11.76 -3.94 20.26
N ARG A 189 12.41 -4.34 21.35
CA ARG A 189 12.15 -5.64 21.99
C ARG A 189 11.02 -5.60 23.03
N MET A 190 10.79 -4.43 23.60
CA MET A 190 9.74 -4.18 24.59
C MET A 190 8.68 -3.23 24.02
N VAL A 191 7.50 -3.20 24.62
CA VAL A 191 6.50 -2.17 24.28
C VAL A 191 7.06 -0.79 24.58
N TYR A 192 6.72 0.19 23.75
CA TYR A 192 7.38 1.51 23.76
C TYR A 192 7.40 2.21 25.13
N PRO A 193 6.30 2.25 25.92
CA PRO A 193 6.36 2.88 27.25
C PRO A 193 7.32 2.16 28.20
N PHE A 194 7.45 0.84 28.11
CA PHE A 194 8.41 0.07 28.91
C PHE A 194 9.85 0.36 28.49
N GLU A 195 10.10 0.33 27.20
CA GLU A 195 11.40 0.67 26.65
C GLU A 195 11.81 2.08 27.04
N SER A 196 10.90 3.06 26.90
CA SER A 196 11.17 4.46 27.26
C SER A 196 11.53 4.58 28.74
N ALA A 197 10.82 3.89 29.64
CA ALA A 197 11.16 3.87 31.05
C ALA A 197 12.55 3.26 31.32
N ALA A 198 12.89 2.16 30.63
CA ALA A 198 14.19 1.49 30.79
C ALA A 198 15.33 2.36 30.28
N TYR A 199 15.22 2.91 29.06
CA TYR A 199 16.31 3.72 28.46
C TYR A 199 16.52 5.06 29.15
N ASN A 200 15.46 5.65 29.74
CA ASN A 200 15.51 6.92 30.47
C ASN A 200 15.92 6.77 31.95
N THR A 201 15.91 5.54 32.48
CA THR A 201 16.38 5.28 33.84
C THR A 201 17.88 5.03 33.82
N LYS A 202 18.63 5.71 34.73
CA LYS A 202 20.07 5.55 34.85
C LYS A 202 20.42 4.14 35.40
N PRO A 203 21.57 3.56 35.03
CA PRO A 203 22.08 2.34 35.62
C PRO A 203 22.12 2.44 37.16
N GLY A 204 21.65 1.39 37.81
CA GLY A 204 21.42 1.35 39.28
C GLY A 204 20.11 1.99 39.76
N GLY A 205 19.42 2.74 38.88
CA GLY A 205 18.19 3.45 39.22
C GLY A 205 16.91 2.62 39.05
N ILE A 206 15.83 3.15 39.65
CA ILE A 206 14.47 2.55 39.61
C ILE A 206 13.51 3.61 39.08
N SER A 207 12.75 3.28 38.02
CA SER A 207 11.74 4.18 37.45
C SER A 207 10.65 4.57 38.46
N LEU A 208 9.83 5.56 38.12
CA LEU A 208 8.48 5.66 38.69
C LEU A 208 7.59 4.58 38.10
N PRO A 209 6.48 4.18 38.75
CA PRO A 209 5.49 3.33 38.12
C PRO A 209 4.95 3.98 36.86
N PHE A 210 4.91 3.25 35.76
CA PHE A 210 4.40 3.71 34.46
C PHE A 210 3.45 2.68 33.88
N ARG A 211 2.60 3.13 32.95
CA ARG A 211 1.53 2.29 32.37
C ARG A 211 1.91 1.76 31.01
N THR A 212 1.52 0.51 30.76
CA THR A 212 1.48 -0.10 29.42
C THR A 212 0.10 -0.74 29.21
N ARG A 213 -0.13 -1.33 28.04
CA ARG A 213 -1.35 -2.12 27.77
C ARG A 213 -1.54 -3.34 28.70
N PHE A 214 -0.51 -3.78 29.40
CA PHE A 214 -0.58 -4.93 30.32
C PHE A 214 -0.89 -4.53 31.78
N GLY A 215 -0.72 -3.27 32.12
CA GLY A 215 -0.89 -2.74 33.47
C GLY A 215 0.19 -1.75 33.85
N TYR A 216 0.44 -1.62 35.15
CA TYR A 216 1.50 -0.77 35.66
C TYR A 216 2.79 -1.55 35.85
N HIS A 217 3.90 -0.95 35.47
CA HIS A 217 5.24 -1.52 35.59
C HIS A 217 6.13 -0.65 36.48
N LEU A 218 7.14 -1.30 37.05
CA LEU A 218 8.28 -0.68 37.72
C LEU A 218 9.55 -1.34 37.15
N VAL A 219 10.50 -0.56 36.70
CA VAL A 219 11.76 -1.04 36.10
C VAL A 219 12.93 -0.61 36.97
N LYS A 220 13.84 -1.54 37.26
CA LYS A 220 15.17 -1.29 37.80
C LYS A 220 16.19 -1.56 36.69
N VAL A 221 16.95 -0.55 36.26
CA VAL A 221 18.04 -0.73 35.30
C VAL A 221 19.29 -1.18 36.05
N ILE A 222 19.84 -2.29 35.65
CA ILE A 222 21.04 -2.88 36.24
C ILE A 222 22.28 -2.32 35.53
N GLU A 223 22.28 -2.42 34.22
CA GLU A 223 23.42 -2.05 33.40
C GLU A 223 22.96 -1.48 32.05
N LYS A 224 23.77 -0.60 31.47
CA LYS A 224 23.66 -0.15 30.09
C LYS A 224 25.02 -0.27 29.43
N ARG A 225 25.09 -0.99 28.29
CA ARG A 225 26.35 -1.21 27.58
C ARG A 225 26.19 -0.82 26.10
N PRO A 226 27.29 -0.56 25.36
CA PRO A 226 27.25 -0.46 23.92
C PRO A 226 26.60 -1.70 23.30
N ALA A 227 25.74 -1.49 22.33
CA ALA A 227 25.08 -2.59 21.63
C ALA A 227 26.07 -3.36 20.76
N ARG A 228 25.84 -4.66 20.66
CA ARG A 228 26.79 -5.60 20.02
C ARG A 228 26.45 -5.87 18.53
N GLY A 229 25.44 -5.21 17.99
CA GLY A 229 24.99 -5.47 16.62
C GLY A 229 24.27 -6.81 16.47
N THR A 230 24.47 -7.49 15.35
CA THR A 230 23.87 -8.80 15.04
C THR A 230 24.90 -9.81 14.60
N VAL A 231 24.65 -11.09 14.90
CA VAL A 231 25.50 -12.21 14.48
C VAL A 231 24.66 -13.21 13.70
N ARG A 232 25.27 -13.84 12.68
CA ARG A 232 24.77 -15.00 12.00
C ARG A 232 25.74 -16.14 12.22
N VAL A 233 25.23 -17.26 12.69
CA VAL A 233 26.04 -18.40 13.14
C VAL A 233 25.50 -19.72 12.65
N GLU A 234 26.35 -20.74 12.64
CA GLU A 234 25.98 -22.13 12.60
C GLU A 234 26.16 -22.74 13.99
N HIS A 235 25.34 -23.73 14.37
CA HIS A 235 25.54 -24.44 15.60
C HIS A 235 25.33 -25.97 15.48
N ILE A 236 26.04 -26.70 16.33
CA ILE A 236 25.84 -28.13 16.56
C ILE A 236 25.32 -28.26 17.99
N MET A 237 24.23 -28.99 18.20
CA MET A 237 23.58 -29.12 19.49
C MET A 237 23.48 -30.58 19.92
N VAL A 238 23.77 -30.86 21.18
CA VAL A 238 23.42 -32.08 21.89
C VAL A 238 22.46 -31.73 23.00
N LEU A 239 21.23 -32.22 22.93
CA LEU A 239 20.16 -31.91 23.88
C LEU A 239 20.46 -32.48 25.29
N THR A 240 20.07 -31.77 26.31
CA THR A 240 20.08 -32.24 27.71
C THR A 240 18.78 -31.92 28.41
N PRO A 241 17.69 -32.67 28.12
CA PRO A 241 16.41 -32.49 28.77
C PRO A 241 16.53 -32.64 30.29
N GLN A 242 15.64 -31.96 31.06
CA GLN A 242 15.64 -32.00 32.52
C GLN A 242 15.42 -33.40 33.11
N SER A 243 14.93 -34.36 32.34
CA SER A 243 14.72 -35.76 32.73
C SER A 243 15.98 -36.63 32.70
N MET A 244 17.12 -36.12 32.21
CA MET A 244 18.37 -36.84 32.16
C MET A 244 19.00 -37.03 33.52
N ASP A 245 19.51 -38.26 33.76
CA ASP A 245 20.33 -38.53 34.93
C ASP A 245 21.79 -38.06 34.73
N ASN A 246 22.60 -38.12 35.78
CA ASN A 246 23.98 -37.65 35.76
C ASN A 246 24.87 -38.42 34.71
N ASN A 247 24.61 -39.71 34.49
CA ASN A 247 25.37 -40.48 33.52
C ASN A 247 25.03 -40.04 32.07
N GLN A 248 23.75 -39.82 31.78
CA GLN A 248 23.28 -39.29 30.50
C GLN A 248 23.80 -37.89 30.23
N LEU A 249 23.84 -37.02 31.24
CA LEU A 249 24.42 -35.66 31.11
C LEU A 249 25.93 -35.73 30.81
N GLU A 250 26.67 -36.62 31.43
CA GLU A 250 28.12 -36.79 31.14
C GLU A 250 28.35 -37.42 29.77
N GLU A 251 27.47 -38.31 29.33
CA GLU A 251 27.53 -38.82 27.92
C GLU A 251 27.23 -37.75 26.91
N ALA A 252 26.23 -36.86 27.11
CA ALA A 252 25.95 -35.75 26.24
C ALA A 252 27.15 -34.80 26.20
N ARG A 253 27.81 -34.54 27.32
CA ARG A 253 29.05 -33.77 27.38
C ARG A 253 30.15 -34.42 26.56
N LYS A 254 30.42 -35.72 26.74
CA LYS A 254 31.42 -36.44 25.97
C LYS A 254 31.16 -36.37 24.46
N LYS A 255 29.91 -36.51 24.02
CA LYS A 255 29.53 -36.43 22.61
C LYS A 255 29.87 -35.05 22.02
N ILE A 256 29.50 -33.97 22.64
CA ILE A 256 29.78 -32.63 22.09
C ILE A 256 31.26 -32.35 22.02
N PHE A 257 32.07 -32.80 23.03
CA PHE A 257 33.51 -32.65 22.99
C PHE A 257 34.16 -33.52 21.90
N GLN A 258 33.65 -34.73 21.61
CA GLN A 258 34.10 -35.53 20.46
C GLN A 258 33.84 -34.81 19.12
N TYR A 259 32.69 -34.14 18.97
CA TYR A 259 32.40 -33.37 17.77
C TYR A 259 33.36 -32.15 17.67
N TYR A 260 33.64 -31.52 18.76
CA TYR A 260 34.59 -30.41 18.82
C TYR A 260 36.02 -30.86 18.43
N ASP A 261 36.48 -31.99 18.94
CA ASP A 261 37.77 -32.54 18.58
C ASP A 261 37.86 -32.92 17.09
N SER A 262 36.76 -33.45 16.52
CA SER A 262 36.65 -33.72 15.10
C SER A 262 36.74 -32.44 14.26
N LEU A 263 36.13 -31.37 14.68
CA LEU A 263 36.22 -30.07 14.04
C LEU A 263 37.65 -29.50 14.09
N LYS A 264 38.34 -29.64 15.23
CA LYS A 264 39.75 -29.28 15.37
C LYS A 264 40.67 -30.11 14.49
N ALA A 265 40.31 -31.36 14.22
CA ALA A 265 41.02 -32.26 13.29
C ALA A 265 40.72 -31.96 11.80
N GLY A 266 39.88 -30.93 11.49
CA GLY A 266 39.62 -30.48 10.13
C GLY A 266 38.33 -31.01 9.50
N SER A 267 37.42 -31.61 10.29
CA SER A 267 36.11 -32.01 9.78
C SER A 267 35.27 -30.75 9.40
N VAL A 268 34.44 -30.88 8.37
CA VAL A 268 33.56 -29.81 7.90
C VAL A 268 32.41 -29.60 8.91
N PHE A 269 32.20 -28.38 9.36
CA PHE A 269 31.23 -28.05 10.40
C PHE A 269 29.82 -28.44 10.02
N GLU A 270 29.42 -28.07 8.80
CA GLU A 270 28.10 -28.32 8.24
C GLU A 270 27.75 -29.80 8.12
N ASP A 271 28.77 -30.66 7.85
CA ASP A 271 28.59 -32.11 7.77
C ASP A 271 28.37 -32.72 9.15
N ILE A 272 29.14 -32.27 10.15
CA ILE A 272 28.94 -32.66 11.54
C ILE A 272 27.55 -32.21 12.02
N ALA A 273 27.16 -30.98 11.69
CA ALA A 273 25.84 -30.45 12.05
C ALA A 273 24.70 -31.26 11.43
N ARG A 274 24.77 -31.56 10.10
CA ARG A 274 23.74 -32.35 9.42
C ARG A 274 23.63 -33.77 9.99
N LYS A 275 24.74 -34.37 10.33
CA LYS A 275 24.79 -35.77 10.74
C LYS A 275 24.44 -35.95 12.23
N TYR A 276 24.90 -35.06 13.08
CA TYR A 276 24.92 -35.31 14.52
C TYR A 276 24.17 -34.28 15.36
N SER A 277 23.86 -33.10 14.81
CA SER A 277 23.12 -32.09 15.58
C SER A 277 21.69 -32.57 15.89
N GLU A 278 21.32 -32.41 17.16
CA GLU A 278 20.00 -32.76 17.68
C GLU A 278 18.98 -31.60 17.52
N ASP A 279 19.42 -30.37 17.16
CA ASP A 279 18.53 -29.36 16.61
C ASP A 279 18.20 -29.65 15.14
N LYS A 280 17.12 -30.39 14.91
CA LYS A 280 16.71 -30.83 13.58
C LYS A 280 16.32 -29.68 12.63
N ARG A 281 15.96 -28.51 13.17
CA ARG A 281 15.54 -27.35 12.35
C ARG A 281 16.74 -26.75 11.64
N SER A 282 17.85 -26.56 12.33
CA SER A 282 19.07 -25.99 11.75
C SER A 282 19.96 -27.06 11.10
N ALA A 283 19.99 -28.30 11.62
CA ALA A 283 20.83 -29.38 11.13
C ALA A 283 20.71 -29.60 9.61
N THR A 284 19.51 -29.55 9.03
CA THR A 284 19.27 -29.70 7.58
C THR A 284 19.95 -28.64 6.74
N ARG A 285 20.21 -27.47 7.32
CA ARG A 285 20.94 -26.35 6.72
C ARG A 285 22.38 -26.22 7.20
N GLY A 286 22.97 -27.32 7.69
CA GLY A 286 24.34 -27.29 8.20
C GLY A 286 24.49 -26.61 9.59
N GLY A 287 23.39 -26.43 10.32
CA GLY A 287 23.39 -25.77 11.62
C GLY A 287 23.12 -24.28 11.56
N GLU A 288 22.84 -23.70 10.38
CA GLU A 288 22.67 -22.25 10.20
C GLU A 288 21.41 -21.73 10.90
N LEU A 289 21.60 -20.64 11.67
CA LEU A 289 20.56 -19.85 12.33
C LEU A 289 20.41 -18.51 11.61
N SER A 290 19.18 -17.98 11.61
CA SER A 290 18.94 -16.61 11.15
C SER A 290 19.73 -15.61 12.00
N ALA A 291 20.16 -14.50 11.40
CA ALA A 291 20.84 -13.43 12.13
C ALA A 291 20.01 -12.97 13.34
N PHE A 292 20.67 -12.74 14.45
CA PHE A 292 20.04 -12.27 15.69
C PHE A 292 20.93 -11.29 16.44
N GLY A 293 20.32 -10.42 17.24
CA GLY A 293 20.97 -9.50 18.15
C GLY A 293 20.70 -9.84 19.60
N THR A 294 21.04 -8.91 20.47
CA THR A 294 20.87 -9.04 21.94
C THR A 294 19.42 -9.33 22.36
N GLY A 295 19.24 -10.26 23.31
CA GLY A 295 17.96 -10.62 23.91
C GLY A 295 17.11 -11.58 23.07
N VAL A 296 17.69 -12.23 22.05
CA VAL A 296 16.99 -13.21 21.19
C VAL A 296 17.26 -14.65 21.67
N MET A 297 18.50 -14.93 22.04
CA MET A 297 18.93 -16.27 22.50
C MET A 297 19.16 -16.26 24.01
N VAL A 298 19.27 -17.46 24.59
CA VAL A 298 19.65 -17.58 26.00
C VAL A 298 21.04 -16.98 26.22
N PRO A 299 21.28 -16.32 27.39
CA PRO A 299 22.47 -15.52 27.60
C PRO A 299 23.80 -16.25 27.36
N GLU A 300 23.91 -17.52 27.76
CA GLU A 300 25.12 -18.30 27.60
C GLU A 300 25.47 -18.54 26.12
N PHE A 301 24.45 -18.87 25.31
CA PHE A 301 24.61 -19.05 23.87
C PHE A 301 24.96 -17.72 23.18
N GLU A 302 24.19 -16.67 23.51
CA GLU A 302 24.37 -15.35 22.93
C GLU A 302 25.78 -14.79 23.24
N ASN A 303 26.21 -14.89 24.49
CA ASN A 303 27.54 -14.39 24.88
C ASN A 303 28.65 -15.16 24.17
N ALA A 304 28.50 -16.46 23.97
CA ALA A 304 29.46 -17.27 23.21
C ALA A 304 29.52 -16.85 21.74
N CYS A 305 28.37 -16.56 21.11
CA CYS A 305 28.33 -16.08 19.73
C CYS A 305 29.06 -14.73 19.57
N PHE A 306 28.78 -13.76 20.43
CA PHE A 306 29.41 -12.44 20.38
C PHE A 306 30.87 -12.41 20.88
N ALA A 307 31.37 -13.46 21.50
CA ALA A 307 32.78 -13.61 21.85
C ALA A 307 33.66 -14.00 20.65
N LEU A 308 33.07 -14.60 19.61
CA LEU A 308 33.76 -14.94 18.36
C LEU A 308 34.03 -13.64 17.55
N LYS A 309 35.22 -13.52 17.00
CA LYS A 309 35.65 -12.25 16.38
C LYS A 309 35.62 -12.28 14.85
N ASN A 310 36.01 -13.42 14.27
CA ASN A 310 36.17 -13.51 12.82
C ASN A 310 35.23 -14.56 12.22
N PRO A 311 34.66 -14.33 11.04
CA PRO A 311 33.95 -15.36 10.31
C PRO A 311 34.82 -16.65 10.20
N GLY A 312 34.24 -17.80 10.55
CA GLY A 312 34.94 -19.08 10.65
C GLY A 312 35.41 -19.45 12.05
N ASP A 313 35.49 -18.54 12.99
CA ASP A 313 35.81 -18.86 14.39
C ASP A 313 34.79 -19.84 14.98
N ILE A 314 35.29 -20.83 15.73
CA ILE A 314 34.47 -21.87 16.37
C ILE A 314 34.61 -21.76 17.88
N SER A 315 33.49 -21.74 18.62
CA SER A 315 33.49 -21.73 20.08
C SER A 315 33.94 -23.05 20.67
N GLU A 316 34.45 -23.02 21.88
CA GLU A 316 34.43 -24.22 22.74
C GLU A 316 32.96 -24.66 22.99
N PRO A 317 32.75 -25.92 23.42
CA PRO A 317 31.43 -26.39 23.81
C PRO A 317 30.81 -25.56 24.93
N VAL A 318 29.64 -24.96 24.65
CA VAL A 318 28.90 -24.06 25.55
C VAL A 318 27.71 -24.78 26.12
N LYS A 319 27.53 -24.74 27.43
CA LYS A 319 26.38 -25.33 28.13
C LYS A 319 25.27 -24.29 28.27
N THR A 320 24.04 -24.66 27.87
CA THR A 320 22.81 -23.87 28.09
C THR A 320 21.75 -24.74 28.83
N SER A 321 20.61 -24.13 29.12
CA SER A 321 19.44 -24.87 29.63
C SER A 321 18.87 -25.90 28.64
N PHE A 322 19.18 -25.78 27.34
CA PHE A 322 18.72 -26.71 26.29
C PHE A 322 19.69 -27.87 26.05
N GLY A 323 20.98 -27.65 26.29
CA GLY A 323 21.99 -28.64 26.04
C GLY A 323 23.38 -28.07 25.85
N TRP A 324 24.24 -28.81 25.18
CA TRP A 324 25.57 -28.40 24.78
C TRP A 324 25.56 -27.92 23.34
N HIS A 325 26.31 -26.84 23.04
CA HIS A 325 26.41 -26.26 21.73
C HIS A 325 27.86 -26.05 21.33
N ILE A 326 28.19 -26.21 20.05
CA ILE A 326 29.37 -25.66 19.43
C ILE A 326 28.88 -24.66 18.39
N ILE A 327 29.49 -23.49 18.33
CA ILE A 327 29.03 -22.37 17.52
C ILE A 327 30.14 -21.98 16.55
N LYS A 328 29.78 -21.74 15.28
CA LYS A 328 30.69 -21.16 14.28
C LYS A 328 30.11 -19.84 13.80
N LEU A 329 30.94 -18.80 13.84
CA LEU A 329 30.56 -17.47 13.37
C LEU A 329 30.57 -17.45 11.83
N LEU A 330 29.47 -17.01 11.22
CA LEU A 330 29.37 -16.75 9.79
C LEU A 330 29.56 -15.28 9.47
N GLU A 331 28.91 -14.43 10.27
CA GLU A 331 28.91 -12.98 10.06
C GLU A 331 28.68 -12.27 11.39
N HIS A 332 29.41 -11.18 11.60
CA HIS A 332 29.13 -10.19 12.64
C HIS A 332 28.92 -8.84 11.96
N LYS A 333 27.76 -8.25 12.18
CA LYS A 333 27.37 -6.96 11.61
C LYS A 333 27.20 -5.96 12.74
N ASP A 334 28.05 -4.95 12.76
CA ASP A 334 27.91 -3.82 13.67
C ASP A 334 26.67 -2.98 13.34
N ILE A 335 26.27 -2.13 14.28
CA ILE A 335 25.24 -1.15 14.04
C ILE A 335 25.80 -0.14 13.03
N GLY A 336 25.19 -0.03 11.85
CA GLY A 336 25.58 0.93 10.83
C GLY A 336 25.46 2.37 11.30
N ASP A 337 25.82 3.32 10.44
CA ASP A 337 25.50 4.73 10.67
C ASP A 337 24.01 5.02 10.50
N PHE A 338 23.56 6.22 10.93
CA PHE A 338 22.16 6.61 10.90
C PHE A 338 21.53 6.49 9.51
N GLU A 339 22.20 6.98 8.48
CA GLU A 339 21.65 6.97 7.11
C GLU A 339 21.53 5.54 6.56
N THR A 340 22.46 4.65 6.93
CA THR A 340 22.45 3.24 6.51
C THR A 340 21.24 2.49 7.09
N ILE A 341 20.89 2.70 8.37
CA ILE A 341 19.84 1.94 9.06
C ILE A 341 18.52 2.70 9.19
N LYS A 342 18.46 3.94 8.72
CA LYS A 342 17.29 4.83 8.81
C LYS A 342 16.00 4.18 8.29
N SER A 343 16.08 3.52 7.14
CA SER A 343 14.93 2.82 6.55
C SER A 343 14.47 1.65 7.41
N GLU A 344 15.39 0.91 8.01
CA GLU A 344 15.10 -0.19 8.93
C GLU A 344 14.46 0.34 10.23
N LEU A 345 15.00 1.42 10.79
CA LEU A 345 14.42 2.09 11.95
C LEU A 345 12.99 2.58 11.67
N GLN A 346 12.77 3.20 10.51
CA GLN A 346 11.44 3.64 10.08
C GLN A 346 10.46 2.47 9.97
N GLU A 347 10.88 1.35 9.39
CA GLU A 347 10.06 0.16 9.27
C GLU A 347 9.71 -0.43 10.64
N ASN A 348 10.69 -0.49 11.55
CA ASN A 348 10.49 -0.97 12.92
C ASN A 348 9.58 -0.05 13.73
N ILE A 349 9.69 1.28 13.58
CA ILE A 349 8.75 2.25 14.18
C ILE A 349 7.33 1.97 13.68
N ASN A 350 7.14 1.82 12.36
CA ASN A 350 5.83 1.58 11.75
C ASN A 350 5.18 0.24 12.18
N LYS A 351 5.99 -0.74 12.56
CA LYS A 351 5.52 -2.06 13.05
C LYS A 351 5.31 -2.10 14.57
N SER A 352 5.76 -1.11 15.30
CA SER A 352 5.68 -1.04 16.76
C SER A 352 4.54 -0.15 17.24
N ASP A 353 4.25 -0.19 18.53
CA ASP A 353 3.31 0.71 19.20
C ASP A 353 3.75 2.17 19.23
N ARG A 354 4.96 2.49 18.74
CA ARG A 354 5.42 3.86 18.54
C ARG A 354 4.66 4.61 17.46
N VAL A 355 4.06 3.90 16.48
CA VAL A 355 3.28 4.52 15.41
C VAL A 355 2.12 5.37 15.95
N ASP A 356 1.64 5.07 17.15
CA ASP A 356 0.56 5.82 17.79
C ASP A 356 1.04 7.16 18.39
N VAL A 357 2.33 7.35 18.62
CA VAL A 357 2.87 8.56 19.27
C VAL A 357 2.68 9.82 18.40
N PRO A 358 3.07 9.85 17.13
CA PRO A 358 2.81 11.00 16.26
C PRO A 358 1.31 11.27 16.09
N ARG A 359 0.49 10.21 16.06
CA ARG A 359 -0.96 10.34 16.01
C ARG A 359 -1.52 11.01 17.26
N GLN A 360 -1.07 10.59 18.44
CA GLN A 360 -1.46 11.22 19.71
C GLN A 360 -1.03 12.70 19.76
N SER A 361 0.21 12.98 19.36
CA SER A 361 0.73 14.34 19.26
C SER A 361 -0.12 15.21 18.34
N LEU A 362 -0.47 14.70 17.15
CA LEU A 362 -1.36 15.40 16.22
C LEU A 362 -2.73 15.68 16.84
N LEU A 363 -3.35 14.70 17.52
CA LEU A 363 -4.66 14.87 18.16
C LEU A 363 -4.61 15.94 19.25
N GLU A 364 -3.56 15.96 20.08
CA GLU A 364 -3.39 16.99 21.11
C GLU A 364 -3.15 18.38 20.51
N LYS A 365 -2.42 18.47 19.39
CA LYS A 365 -2.27 19.72 18.64
C LYS A 365 -3.61 20.21 18.09
N ILE A 366 -4.40 19.34 17.47
CA ILE A 366 -5.75 19.66 16.96
C ILE A 366 -6.65 20.15 18.09
N LYS A 367 -6.66 19.46 19.24
CA LYS A 367 -7.43 19.91 20.42
C LYS A 367 -7.06 21.34 20.84
N LYS A 368 -5.77 21.67 20.85
CA LYS A 368 -5.27 22.98 21.21
C LYS A 368 -5.63 24.02 20.17
N ASP A 369 -5.38 23.76 18.90
CA ASP A 369 -5.57 24.70 17.79
C ASP A 369 -7.05 25.06 17.61
N TYR A 370 -7.97 24.13 17.85
CA TYR A 370 -9.41 24.31 17.70
C TYR A 370 -10.19 24.40 19.01
N HIS A 371 -9.51 24.73 20.11
CA HIS A 371 -10.13 25.03 21.40
C HIS A 371 -11.09 23.94 21.89
N PHE A 372 -10.64 22.66 21.80
CA PHE A 372 -11.44 21.52 22.26
C PHE A 372 -11.80 21.64 23.76
N THR A 373 -13.07 21.53 24.07
CA THR A 373 -13.59 21.55 25.43
C THR A 373 -14.53 20.38 25.64
N GLU A 374 -14.28 19.56 26.66
CA GLU A 374 -15.05 18.36 26.94
C GLU A 374 -16.00 18.53 28.14
N TYR A 375 -17.18 17.90 28.07
CA TYR A 375 -18.20 17.87 29.13
C TYR A 375 -18.48 16.45 29.61
N PRO A 376 -17.57 15.79 30.38
CA PRO A 376 -17.66 14.38 30.71
C PRO A 376 -18.91 13.98 31.48
N ALA A 377 -19.49 14.92 32.27
CA ALA A 377 -20.72 14.69 33.00
C ALA A 377 -21.91 14.33 32.11
N ASN A 378 -21.92 14.86 30.89
CA ASN A 378 -22.99 14.64 29.91
C ASN A 378 -22.92 13.28 29.23
N LEU A 379 -21.85 12.49 29.46
CA LEU A 379 -21.77 11.10 28.99
C LEU A 379 -22.61 10.13 29.84
N LYS A 380 -22.89 10.47 31.10
CA LYS A 380 -23.58 9.59 32.06
C LYS A 380 -24.97 9.11 31.61
N PRO A 381 -25.84 9.92 30.95
CA PRO A 381 -27.12 9.43 30.46
C PRO A 381 -26.97 8.29 29.44
N LEU A 382 -25.93 8.28 28.63
CA LEU A 382 -25.70 7.28 27.60
C LEU A 382 -25.40 5.88 28.20
N TYR A 383 -24.76 5.80 29.38
CA TYR A 383 -24.56 4.52 30.08
C TYR A 383 -25.89 3.85 30.47
N LYS A 384 -26.96 4.60 30.60
CA LYS A 384 -28.28 4.07 30.99
C LYS A 384 -29.12 3.61 29.81
N ILE A 385 -28.91 4.19 28.64
CA ILE A 385 -29.70 3.89 27.44
C ILE A 385 -29.05 2.86 26.52
N VAL A 386 -27.71 2.64 26.67
CA VAL A 386 -27.02 1.55 25.97
C VAL A 386 -27.12 0.30 26.84
N TYR A 387 -27.68 -0.78 26.29
CA TYR A 387 -27.91 -2.03 27.01
C TYR A 387 -27.56 -3.26 26.14
N SER A 388 -27.80 -4.46 26.66
CA SER A 388 -27.32 -5.72 26.04
C SER A 388 -27.76 -5.93 24.59
N SER A 389 -28.83 -5.31 24.13
CA SER A 389 -29.27 -5.36 22.72
C SER A 389 -28.24 -4.77 21.74
N TYR A 390 -27.35 -3.89 22.22
CA TYR A 390 -26.24 -3.35 21.43
C TYR A 390 -25.31 -4.46 20.91
N PHE A 391 -25.03 -5.46 21.72
CA PHE A 391 -24.17 -6.57 21.34
C PHE A 391 -24.79 -7.51 20.29
N SER A 392 -26.11 -7.45 20.13
CA SER A 392 -26.88 -8.26 19.18
C SER A 392 -27.44 -7.49 17.97
N ASN A 393 -26.92 -6.29 17.68
CA ASN A 393 -27.39 -5.38 16.63
C ASN A 393 -28.88 -5.01 16.72
N LYS A 394 -29.42 -4.88 17.93
CA LYS A 394 -30.83 -4.58 18.18
C LYS A 394 -31.05 -3.31 18.99
N TRP A 395 -30.01 -2.57 19.30
CA TRP A 395 -30.12 -1.26 19.93
C TRP A 395 -30.53 -0.22 18.87
N SER A 396 -31.28 0.80 19.28
CA SER A 396 -31.75 1.85 18.39
C SER A 396 -31.35 3.22 18.88
N VAL A 397 -30.91 4.08 17.98
CA VAL A 397 -30.59 5.50 18.22
C VAL A 397 -31.79 6.29 18.75
N SER A 398 -33.01 5.84 18.52
CA SER A 398 -34.24 6.45 19.05
C SER A 398 -34.25 6.52 20.59
N SER A 399 -33.50 5.65 21.27
CA SER A 399 -33.31 5.70 22.72
C SER A 399 -32.65 7.00 23.20
N ALA A 400 -31.94 7.70 22.30
CA ALA A 400 -31.26 8.97 22.58
C ALA A 400 -31.98 10.22 22.01
N GLU A 401 -33.24 10.10 21.57
CA GLU A 401 -33.94 11.19 20.85
C GLU A 401 -34.03 12.48 21.67
N ASN A 402 -34.14 12.39 22.98
CA ASN A 402 -34.23 13.51 23.91
C ASN A 402 -32.89 13.94 24.51
N LEU A 403 -31.77 13.38 24.07
CA LEU A 403 -30.44 13.67 24.58
C LEU A 403 -29.75 14.67 23.64
N ASN A 404 -29.75 15.94 24.01
CA ASN A 404 -29.22 17.03 23.19
C ASN A 404 -28.04 17.80 23.80
N GLU A 405 -27.61 17.45 25.02
CA GLU A 405 -26.53 18.15 25.69
C GLU A 405 -25.20 17.93 24.94
N PRO A 406 -24.32 18.96 24.90
CA PRO A 406 -23.02 18.82 24.28
C PRO A 406 -22.13 17.85 25.08
N LEU A 407 -21.47 16.95 24.41
CA LEU A 407 -20.42 16.08 24.96
C LEU A 407 -19.06 16.77 24.91
N PHE A 408 -18.83 17.52 23.84
CA PHE A 408 -17.67 18.40 23.68
C PHE A 408 -17.96 19.49 22.65
N THR A 409 -17.10 20.52 22.67
CA THR A 409 -17.05 21.56 21.61
C THR A 409 -15.70 21.48 20.91
N LEU A 410 -15.68 21.70 19.60
CA LEU A 410 -14.49 21.76 18.76
C LEU A 410 -14.72 22.83 17.68
N ASP A 411 -13.81 23.79 17.55
CA ASP A 411 -13.93 24.92 16.62
C ASP A 411 -15.30 25.63 16.71
N ASN A 412 -15.76 25.87 17.95
CA ASN A 412 -17.08 26.47 18.28
C ASN A 412 -18.31 25.65 17.85
N ILE A 413 -18.12 24.40 17.40
CA ILE A 413 -19.20 23.48 17.04
C ILE A 413 -19.49 22.55 18.23
N ASN A 414 -20.75 22.43 18.60
CA ASN A 414 -21.19 21.52 19.64
C ASN A 414 -21.43 20.12 19.07
N TYR A 415 -20.79 19.13 19.66
CA TYR A 415 -21.03 17.70 19.37
C TYR A 415 -21.87 17.10 20.49
N THR A 416 -23.09 16.71 20.13
CA THR A 416 -24.13 16.37 21.11
C THR A 416 -24.21 14.87 21.40
N GLN A 417 -24.88 14.53 22.49
CA GLN A 417 -25.22 13.17 22.87
C GLN A 417 -25.94 12.40 21.76
N LYS A 418 -26.87 13.08 21.02
CA LYS A 418 -27.63 12.49 19.90
C LYS A 418 -26.73 12.12 18.72
N GLN A 419 -25.76 12.99 18.38
CA GLN A 419 -24.78 12.70 17.33
C GLN A 419 -23.90 11.52 17.69
N PHE A 420 -23.44 11.46 18.94
CA PHE A 420 -22.66 10.31 19.40
C PHE A 420 -23.51 9.03 19.46
N ALA A 421 -24.79 9.12 19.82
CA ALA A 421 -25.72 7.96 19.74
C ALA A 421 -25.84 7.43 18.30
N ALA A 422 -25.88 8.31 17.29
CA ALA A 422 -25.87 7.91 15.88
C ALA A 422 -24.52 7.25 15.47
N PHE A 423 -23.42 7.68 16.07
CA PHE A 423 -22.13 7.00 15.89
C PHE A 423 -22.11 5.61 16.54
N LEU A 424 -22.67 5.47 17.75
CA LEU A 424 -22.82 4.18 18.41
C LEU A 424 -23.66 3.21 17.58
N ASP A 425 -24.75 3.68 16.98
CA ASP A 425 -25.66 2.85 16.19
C ASP A 425 -24.97 2.13 15.02
N LYS A 426 -24.04 2.82 14.36
CA LYS A 426 -23.23 2.24 13.26
C LYS A 426 -22.21 1.19 13.71
N GLY A 427 -21.90 1.11 14.99
CA GLY A 427 -20.83 0.26 15.53
C GLY A 427 -21.26 -0.86 16.45
N GLN A 428 -22.49 -1.36 16.30
CA GLN A 428 -23.06 -2.43 17.10
C GLN A 428 -22.45 -3.81 16.80
N GLY A 429 -22.85 -4.84 17.56
CA GLY A 429 -22.48 -6.24 17.29
C GLY A 429 -21.08 -6.65 17.76
N CYS A 430 -20.49 -5.92 18.70
CA CYS A 430 -19.22 -6.30 19.32
C CYS A 430 -19.38 -7.35 20.40
N LEU A 431 -18.28 -7.98 20.82
CA LEU A 431 -18.27 -8.91 21.96
C LEU A 431 -18.75 -8.21 23.23
N PRO A 432 -19.53 -8.91 24.11
CA PRO A 432 -20.03 -8.34 25.35
C PRO A 432 -18.91 -7.89 26.30
N VAL A 433 -18.98 -6.63 26.69
CA VAL A 433 -18.12 -6.00 27.71
C VAL A 433 -19.00 -5.15 28.65
N LYS A 434 -18.44 -4.62 29.72
CA LYS A 434 -19.16 -3.65 30.56
C LYS A 434 -19.64 -2.46 29.72
N ILE A 435 -20.89 -2.06 29.86
CA ILE A 435 -21.49 -0.97 29.07
C ILE A 435 -20.71 0.33 29.20
N GLN A 436 -20.27 0.66 30.41
CA GLN A 436 -19.47 1.87 30.64
C GLN A 436 -18.15 1.84 29.87
N THR A 437 -17.43 0.72 29.91
CA THR A 437 -16.20 0.49 29.14
C THR A 437 -16.46 0.63 27.63
N LEU A 438 -17.55 0.02 27.13
CA LEU A 438 -17.95 0.13 25.74
C LEU A 438 -18.19 1.59 25.32
N VAL A 439 -19.03 2.30 26.08
CA VAL A 439 -19.41 3.69 25.77
C VAL A 439 -18.18 4.58 25.83
N ASN A 440 -17.31 4.44 26.82
CA ASN A 440 -16.06 5.22 26.92
C ASN A 440 -15.12 4.96 25.75
N SER A 441 -14.91 3.69 25.39
CA SER A 441 -14.07 3.33 24.24
C SER A 441 -14.61 3.88 22.92
N LYS A 442 -15.92 3.78 22.69
CA LYS A 442 -16.59 4.36 21.51
C LYS A 442 -16.55 5.88 21.53
N TYR A 443 -16.67 6.50 22.70
CA TYR A 443 -16.61 7.95 22.85
C TYR A 443 -15.21 8.49 22.49
N ASN A 444 -14.16 7.87 22.98
CA ASN A 444 -12.80 8.24 22.59
C ASN A 444 -12.57 8.13 21.06
N LYS A 445 -13.08 7.07 20.43
CA LYS A 445 -13.03 6.93 18.97
C LYS A 445 -13.86 7.99 18.25
N TYR A 446 -14.99 8.40 18.83
CA TYR A 446 -15.82 9.46 18.28
C TYR A 446 -15.09 10.80 18.33
N ILE A 447 -14.50 11.16 19.49
CA ILE A 447 -13.67 12.37 19.61
C ILE A 447 -12.56 12.35 18.56
N GLU A 448 -11.81 11.24 18.49
CA GLU A 448 -10.72 11.11 17.52
C GLU A 448 -11.18 11.32 16.08
N SER A 449 -12.31 10.71 15.70
CA SER A 449 -12.85 10.87 14.35
C SER A 449 -13.27 12.29 14.05
N MET A 450 -13.85 13.01 15.02
CA MET A 450 -14.27 14.41 14.84
C MET A 450 -13.08 15.38 14.80
N LEU A 451 -12.03 15.12 15.60
CA LEU A 451 -10.78 15.89 15.54
C LEU A 451 -10.13 15.77 14.17
N ILE A 452 -10.00 14.54 13.65
CA ILE A 452 -9.43 14.29 12.33
C ILE A 452 -10.27 14.93 11.23
N GLU A 453 -11.58 14.76 11.27
CA GLU A 453 -12.50 15.37 10.29
C GLU A 453 -12.42 16.91 10.30
N CYS A 454 -12.32 17.52 11.49
CA CYS A 454 -12.13 18.97 11.63
C CYS A 454 -10.84 19.43 10.95
N GLU A 455 -9.72 18.78 11.22
CA GLU A 455 -8.43 19.08 10.60
C GLU A 455 -8.46 18.87 9.07
N GLU A 456 -9.00 17.73 8.60
CA GLU A 456 -9.16 17.46 7.16
C GLU A 456 -9.97 18.53 6.44
N ASN A 457 -11.00 19.09 7.09
CA ASN A 457 -11.82 20.17 6.51
C ASN A 457 -11.08 21.50 6.46
N LYS A 458 -10.08 21.71 7.31
CA LYS A 458 -9.25 22.93 7.35
C LYS A 458 -8.02 22.87 6.45
N LEU A 459 -7.65 21.68 5.94
CA LEU A 459 -6.47 21.52 5.07
C LEU A 459 -6.49 22.45 3.84
N PRO A 460 -7.63 22.67 3.13
CA PRO A 460 -7.66 23.59 1.99
C PRO A 460 -7.35 25.04 2.36
N GLU A 461 -7.65 25.47 3.59
CA GLU A 461 -7.35 26.81 4.09
C GLU A 461 -5.88 26.94 4.51
N LYS A 462 -5.29 25.85 5.05
CA LYS A 462 -3.91 25.82 5.53
C LYS A 462 -2.88 25.59 4.42
N TYR A 463 -3.25 24.82 3.40
CA TYR A 463 -2.34 24.35 2.37
C TYR A 463 -2.90 24.61 0.96
N PRO A 464 -2.46 25.66 0.28
CA PRO A 464 -2.92 26.00 -1.07
C PRO A 464 -2.73 24.82 -2.06
N ASP A 465 -1.60 24.13 -2.00
CA ASP A 465 -1.33 22.98 -2.89
C ASP A 465 -2.35 21.84 -2.70
N TYR A 466 -2.78 21.60 -1.46
CA TYR A 466 -3.83 20.62 -1.19
C TYR A 466 -5.18 21.07 -1.75
N LYS A 467 -5.53 22.37 -1.57
CA LYS A 467 -6.75 22.96 -2.13
C LYS A 467 -6.85 22.76 -3.63
N TYR A 468 -5.77 23.07 -4.34
CA TYR A 468 -5.75 22.95 -5.80
C TYR A 468 -5.77 21.50 -6.27
N LEU A 469 -5.04 20.62 -5.59
CA LEU A 469 -5.07 19.20 -5.89
C LEU A 469 -6.48 18.62 -5.68
N LEU A 470 -7.15 19.01 -4.60
CA LEU A 470 -8.52 18.61 -4.32
C LEU A 470 -9.48 19.09 -5.42
N GLN A 471 -9.31 20.34 -5.89
CA GLN A 471 -10.10 20.91 -6.99
C GLN A 471 -9.86 20.15 -8.31
N GLU A 472 -8.62 19.78 -8.62
CA GLU A 472 -8.31 18.99 -9.81
C GLU A 472 -9.03 17.63 -9.80
N TYR A 473 -9.06 16.95 -8.65
CA TYR A 473 -9.78 15.68 -8.52
C TYR A 473 -11.29 15.86 -8.63
N HIS A 474 -11.84 16.89 -7.99
CA HIS A 474 -13.26 17.25 -8.10
C HIS A 474 -13.66 17.47 -9.56
N ASP A 475 -12.96 18.38 -10.24
CA ASP A 475 -13.22 18.73 -11.64
C ASP A 475 -12.99 17.53 -12.57
N GLY A 476 -11.97 16.71 -12.27
CA GLY A 476 -11.65 15.49 -13.06
C GLY A 476 -12.75 14.44 -13.00
N ILE A 477 -13.35 14.18 -11.84
CA ILE A 477 -14.47 13.23 -11.70
C ILE A 477 -15.68 13.75 -12.47
N LEU A 478 -16.01 15.04 -12.31
CA LEU A 478 -17.13 15.67 -13.02
C LEU A 478 -16.96 15.62 -14.53
N LEU A 479 -15.76 15.95 -15.01
CA LEU A 479 -15.41 15.88 -16.42
C LEU A 479 -15.61 14.47 -16.98
N PHE A 480 -15.10 13.46 -16.25
CA PHE A 480 -15.18 12.07 -16.69
C PHE A 480 -16.64 11.61 -16.77
N ASP A 481 -17.41 11.81 -15.72
CA ASP A 481 -18.80 11.37 -15.62
C ASP A 481 -19.70 12.01 -16.67
N LEU A 482 -19.54 13.31 -16.91
CA LEU A 482 -20.33 14.01 -17.90
C LEU A 482 -19.88 13.68 -19.33
N THR A 483 -18.56 13.56 -19.59
CA THR A 483 -18.05 13.17 -20.91
C THR A 483 -18.50 11.74 -21.27
N ASP A 484 -18.50 10.82 -20.31
CA ASP A 484 -19.05 9.47 -20.55
C ASP A 484 -20.50 9.53 -20.97
N LYS A 485 -21.34 10.30 -20.30
CA LYS A 485 -22.78 10.43 -20.60
C LYS A 485 -23.03 11.12 -21.93
N MET A 486 -22.31 12.20 -22.21
CA MET A 486 -22.57 13.06 -23.39
C MET A 486 -21.91 12.58 -24.67
N VAL A 487 -20.80 11.83 -24.54
CA VAL A 487 -19.96 11.43 -25.68
C VAL A 487 -19.82 9.92 -25.76
N TRP A 488 -19.11 9.28 -24.79
CA TRP A 488 -18.68 7.88 -24.96
C TRP A 488 -19.81 6.88 -24.90
N SER A 489 -20.58 6.87 -23.81
CA SER A 489 -21.74 6.01 -23.65
C SER A 489 -22.84 6.35 -24.67
N LYS A 490 -23.01 7.64 -25.01
CA LYS A 490 -23.95 8.08 -26.02
C LYS A 490 -23.62 7.54 -27.41
N ALA A 491 -22.34 7.63 -27.84
CA ALA A 491 -21.90 7.13 -29.14
C ALA A 491 -22.13 5.61 -29.32
N ILE A 492 -22.10 4.86 -28.21
CA ILE A 492 -22.35 3.42 -28.22
C ILE A 492 -23.85 3.10 -28.24
N LYS A 493 -24.66 3.86 -27.51
CA LYS A 493 -26.10 3.60 -27.32
C LYS A 493 -26.97 4.20 -28.41
N ASP A 494 -26.55 5.31 -29.01
CA ASP A 494 -27.27 6.03 -30.05
C ASP A 494 -27.01 5.39 -31.44
N THR A 495 -27.60 4.23 -31.67
CA THR A 495 -27.47 3.50 -32.93
C THR A 495 -27.99 4.28 -34.13
N THR A 496 -29.08 5.04 -33.95
CA THR A 496 -29.68 5.87 -35.01
C THR A 496 -28.75 7.00 -35.37
N GLY A 497 -28.20 7.75 -34.43
CA GLY A 497 -27.25 8.82 -34.67
C GLY A 497 -25.95 8.32 -35.32
N LEU A 498 -25.46 7.15 -34.90
CA LEU A 498 -24.28 6.51 -35.45
C LEU A 498 -24.50 6.14 -36.93
N GLU A 499 -25.68 5.56 -37.25
CA GLU A 499 -26.05 5.25 -38.67
C GLU A 499 -26.17 6.49 -39.53
N GLU A 500 -26.79 7.56 -39.04
CA GLU A 500 -26.91 8.81 -39.77
C GLU A 500 -25.54 9.48 -40.00
N PHE A 501 -24.69 9.45 -39.00
CA PHE A 501 -23.31 9.94 -39.08
C PHE A 501 -22.54 9.16 -40.17
N TYR A 502 -22.59 7.81 -40.10
CA TYR A 502 -21.96 6.96 -41.13
C TYR A 502 -22.49 7.26 -42.52
N LYS A 503 -23.83 7.39 -42.71
CA LYS A 503 -24.41 7.70 -44.02
C LYS A 503 -23.87 9.03 -44.64
N LYS A 504 -23.65 10.03 -43.77
CA LYS A 504 -23.08 11.33 -44.17
C LYS A 504 -21.59 11.27 -44.51
N GLN A 505 -20.84 10.44 -43.80
CA GLN A 505 -19.38 10.35 -43.88
C GLN A 505 -18.88 9.09 -44.62
N LYS A 506 -19.77 8.30 -45.17
CA LYS A 506 -19.47 6.96 -45.74
C LYS A 506 -18.33 6.91 -46.73
N SER A 507 -18.06 8.01 -47.48
CA SER A 507 -16.95 8.10 -48.40
C SER A 507 -15.56 8.08 -47.77
N GLN A 508 -15.47 8.28 -46.46
CA GLN A 508 -14.23 8.20 -45.68
C GLN A 508 -13.89 6.75 -45.27
N TYR A 509 -14.88 5.87 -45.24
CA TYR A 509 -14.71 4.48 -44.80
C TYR A 509 -14.62 3.56 -46.02
N MET A 510 -13.45 3.49 -46.59
CA MET A 510 -13.19 2.73 -47.82
C MET A 510 -12.23 1.59 -47.54
N TRP A 511 -12.49 0.47 -48.14
CA TRP A 511 -11.48 -0.55 -48.37
C TRP A 511 -10.60 -0.11 -49.55
N GLY A 512 -9.28 -0.26 -49.39
CA GLY A 512 -8.36 -0.18 -50.52
C GLY A 512 -8.51 -1.38 -51.46
N LYS A 513 -7.53 -1.55 -52.33
CA LYS A 513 -7.41 -2.75 -53.16
C LYS A 513 -7.05 -3.93 -52.27
N ARG A 514 -7.86 -5.01 -52.31
CA ARG A 514 -7.67 -6.21 -51.50
C ARG A 514 -7.45 -7.44 -52.33
N MET A 515 -6.70 -8.38 -51.81
CA MET A 515 -6.61 -9.73 -52.33
C MET A 515 -7.46 -10.68 -51.51
N GLU A 516 -8.43 -11.34 -52.13
CA GLU A 516 -9.13 -12.46 -51.50
C GLU A 516 -8.26 -13.69 -51.73
N ALA A 517 -7.77 -14.26 -50.62
CA ALA A 517 -6.75 -15.31 -50.69
C ALA A 517 -6.89 -16.34 -49.56
N THR A 518 -6.39 -17.52 -49.86
CA THR A 518 -6.18 -18.57 -48.88
C THR A 518 -4.68 -18.72 -48.60
N ILE A 519 -4.29 -18.56 -47.34
CA ILE A 519 -2.95 -18.74 -46.84
C ILE A 519 -2.85 -20.16 -46.28
N TYR A 520 -2.00 -21.00 -46.86
CA TYR A 520 -1.74 -22.34 -46.43
C TYR A 520 -0.45 -22.35 -45.60
N THR A 521 -0.53 -22.95 -44.40
CA THR A 521 0.61 -23.15 -43.53
C THR A 521 0.86 -24.64 -43.40
N CYS A 522 2.01 -25.10 -43.90
CA CYS A 522 2.42 -26.49 -43.97
C CYS A 522 3.54 -26.76 -42.98
N ARG A 523 3.62 -28.00 -42.46
CA ARG A 523 4.66 -28.47 -41.57
C ARG A 523 6.06 -28.22 -42.12
N ASP A 524 6.26 -28.50 -43.40
CA ASP A 524 7.53 -28.37 -44.08
C ASP A 524 7.34 -28.04 -45.59
N ARG A 525 8.46 -27.85 -46.29
CA ARG A 525 8.48 -27.48 -47.72
C ARG A 525 7.91 -28.57 -48.62
N ASP A 526 8.09 -29.84 -48.27
CA ASP A 526 7.61 -30.98 -49.09
C ASP A 526 6.10 -31.02 -49.07
N VAL A 527 5.48 -30.86 -47.90
CA VAL A 527 4.02 -30.73 -47.78
C VAL A 527 3.47 -29.50 -48.54
N ALA A 528 4.17 -28.35 -48.46
CA ALA A 528 3.76 -27.18 -49.18
C ALA A 528 3.88 -27.37 -50.70
N THR A 529 4.91 -28.08 -51.18
CA THR A 529 5.10 -28.41 -52.61
C THR A 529 4.01 -29.34 -53.07
N LEU A 530 3.67 -30.37 -52.31
CA LEU A 530 2.59 -31.30 -52.62
C LEU A 530 1.25 -30.54 -52.73
N ALA A 531 0.94 -29.73 -51.73
CA ALA A 531 -0.28 -28.91 -51.69
C ALA A 531 -0.39 -27.97 -52.88
N LYS A 532 0.70 -27.27 -53.21
CA LYS A 532 0.78 -26.36 -54.37
C LYS A 532 0.59 -27.09 -55.68
N ASN A 533 1.20 -28.26 -55.84
CA ASN A 533 1.06 -29.08 -57.08
C ASN A 533 -0.37 -29.63 -57.24
N MET A 534 -1.08 -29.93 -56.16
CA MET A 534 -2.49 -30.34 -56.23
C MET A 534 -3.41 -29.19 -56.63
N LEU A 535 -3.11 -27.95 -56.25
CA LEU A 535 -3.86 -26.77 -56.68
C LEU A 535 -3.66 -26.42 -58.17
N VAL A 536 -2.52 -26.80 -58.75
CA VAL A 536 -2.11 -26.45 -60.13
C VAL A 536 -2.47 -27.56 -61.15
N LYS A 537 -2.97 -28.72 -60.72
CA LYS A 537 -3.31 -29.83 -61.61
C LYS A 537 -4.37 -29.44 -62.66
N GLU A 538 -4.07 -29.75 -63.94
CA GLU A 538 -4.76 -29.38 -65.17
C GLU A 538 -6.20 -29.92 -65.34
N SER A 539 -6.78 -30.53 -64.35
CA SER A 539 -8.10 -31.21 -64.48
C SER A 539 -9.31 -30.34 -64.07
N GLY A 540 -9.31 -29.08 -64.37
CA GLY A 540 -10.54 -28.23 -64.39
C GLY A 540 -11.36 -28.11 -63.08
N THR A 541 -11.04 -28.83 -62.05
CA THR A 541 -11.73 -28.83 -60.76
C THR A 541 -10.82 -28.22 -59.74
N VAL A 542 -11.08 -26.98 -59.34
CA VAL A 542 -10.38 -26.31 -58.22
C VAL A 542 -10.87 -26.91 -56.94
N LEU A 543 -9.99 -27.61 -56.20
CA LEU A 543 -10.32 -28.13 -54.86
C LEU A 543 -10.55 -26.93 -53.90
N SER A 544 -11.56 -27.04 -53.08
CA SER A 544 -11.71 -26.09 -51.98
C SER A 544 -10.56 -26.26 -50.98
N ALA A 545 -10.29 -25.24 -50.13
CA ALA A 545 -9.24 -25.28 -49.14
C ALA A 545 -9.42 -26.46 -48.17
N ASP A 546 -10.67 -26.75 -47.79
CA ASP A 546 -11.02 -27.91 -46.95
C ASP A 546 -10.69 -29.24 -47.65
N GLN A 547 -11.13 -29.38 -48.93
CA GLN A 547 -10.89 -30.62 -49.70
C GLN A 547 -9.40 -30.88 -49.91
N LEU A 548 -8.64 -29.82 -50.24
CA LEU A 548 -7.18 -29.95 -50.40
C LEU A 548 -6.53 -30.38 -49.08
N THR A 549 -6.87 -29.69 -47.99
CA THR A 549 -6.30 -29.96 -46.68
C THR A 549 -6.64 -31.37 -46.21
N GLU A 550 -7.88 -31.80 -46.40
CA GLU A 550 -8.32 -33.17 -46.04
C GLU A 550 -7.61 -34.25 -46.88
N THR A 551 -7.45 -34.01 -48.17
CA THR A 551 -6.76 -34.91 -49.06
C THR A 551 -5.29 -35.12 -48.66
N ILE A 552 -4.57 -34.04 -48.39
CA ILE A 552 -3.18 -34.07 -47.99
C ILE A 552 -3.02 -34.77 -46.60
N ARG A 553 -3.89 -34.45 -45.67
CA ARG A 553 -3.88 -35.08 -44.34
C ARG A 553 -4.10 -36.59 -44.43
N LYS A 554 -4.96 -37.05 -45.32
CA LYS A 554 -5.19 -38.49 -45.57
C LYS A 554 -4.00 -39.13 -46.25
N GLU A 555 -3.43 -38.50 -47.30
CA GLU A 555 -2.29 -39.01 -48.05
C GLU A 555 -1.03 -39.16 -47.15
N LEU A 556 -0.81 -38.19 -46.27
CA LEU A 556 0.35 -38.22 -45.36
C LEU A 556 0.06 -38.87 -43.98
N ASN A 557 -1.17 -39.30 -43.75
CA ASN A 557 -1.66 -39.83 -42.47
C ASN A 557 -1.26 -38.94 -41.27
N ASP A 558 -1.33 -37.63 -41.47
CA ASP A 558 -0.98 -36.60 -40.48
C ASP A 558 -2.01 -35.48 -40.50
N THR A 559 -2.81 -35.36 -39.43
CA THR A 559 -3.89 -34.38 -39.31
C THR A 559 -3.38 -32.97 -39.07
N THR A 560 -2.10 -32.78 -38.76
CA THR A 560 -1.49 -31.49 -38.39
C THR A 560 -0.57 -30.95 -39.48
N CYS A 561 -0.29 -31.69 -40.55
CA CYS A 561 0.70 -31.35 -41.57
C CYS A 561 0.37 -30.06 -42.38
N ILE A 562 -0.91 -29.70 -42.45
CA ILE A 562 -1.37 -28.50 -43.18
C ILE A 562 -2.58 -27.83 -42.49
N THR A 563 -2.55 -26.51 -42.46
CA THR A 563 -3.68 -25.65 -42.05
C THR A 563 -3.87 -24.54 -43.08
N PHE A 564 -5.04 -23.89 -43.07
CA PHE A 564 -5.28 -22.74 -43.93
C PHE A 564 -6.06 -21.64 -43.22
N THR A 565 -5.93 -20.42 -43.75
CA THR A 565 -6.68 -19.23 -43.37
C THR A 565 -7.20 -18.53 -44.61
N ILE A 566 -8.50 -18.31 -44.71
CA ILE A 566 -9.14 -17.57 -45.79
C ILE A 566 -9.36 -16.14 -45.31
N GLY A 567 -9.01 -15.16 -46.16
CA GLY A 567 -9.19 -13.76 -45.83
C GLY A 567 -9.17 -12.82 -47.02
N LYS A 568 -9.48 -11.55 -46.72
CA LYS A 568 -9.35 -10.42 -47.67
C LYS A 568 -8.31 -9.49 -47.08
N PHE A 569 -7.19 -9.37 -47.77
CA PHE A 569 -5.99 -8.69 -47.26
C PHE A 569 -5.71 -7.43 -48.07
N GLU A 570 -5.52 -6.32 -47.37
CA GLU A 570 -4.88 -5.12 -47.92
C GLU A 570 -3.35 -5.24 -47.81
N THR A 571 -2.63 -4.39 -48.51
CA THR A 571 -1.18 -4.28 -48.28
C THR A 571 -0.90 -3.81 -46.88
N GLY A 572 -0.07 -4.55 -46.14
CA GLY A 572 0.23 -4.33 -44.73
C GLY A 572 -0.52 -5.26 -43.76
N ASP A 573 -1.57 -5.96 -44.17
CA ASP A 573 -2.37 -6.84 -43.29
C ASP A 573 -1.67 -8.16 -42.97
N ASN A 574 -0.91 -8.71 -43.94
CA ASN A 574 -0.24 -9.99 -43.77
C ASN A 574 1.06 -10.07 -44.56
N GLU A 575 2.15 -10.43 -43.89
CA GLU A 575 3.50 -10.47 -44.48
C GLU A 575 3.62 -11.40 -45.70
N PHE A 576 2.84 -12.50 -45.78
CA PHE A 576 2.91 -13.44 -46.90
C PHE A 576 2.15 -12.95 -48.10
N THR A 577 1.01 -12.27 -47.90
CA THR A 577 0.26 -11.62 -48.96
C THR A 577 1.01 -10.42 -49.51
N ASP A 578 1.79 -9.72 -48.65
CA ASP A 578 2.60 -8.55 -49.08
C ASP A 578 3.83 -8.93 -49.88
N ARG A 579 4.41 -10.09 -49.62
CA ARG A 579 5.55 -10.65 -50.38
C ARG A 579 5.13 -11.20 -51.76
N MET A 580 3.84 -11.51 -51.93
CA MET A 580 3.33 -12.08 -53.15
C MET A 580 3.13 -11.01 -54.25
N ASP A 581 3.52 -11.31 -55.50
CA ASP A 581 3.02 -10.57 -56.63
C ASP A 581 1.53 -10.84 -56.86
N TRP A 582 0.69 -9.87 -56.60
CA TRP A 582 -0.78 -10.00 -56.67
C TRP A 582 -1.32 -10.30 -58.08
N LYS A 583 -0.46 -10.30 -59.11
CA LYS A 583 -0.82 -10.76 -60.46
C LYS A 583 -0.74 -12.27 -60.62
N LYS A 584 -0.02 -12.95 -59.72
CA LYS A 584 0.07 -14.40 -59.72
C LYS A 584 -1.12 -15.03 -58.99
N SER A 585 -1.55 -16.21 -59.42
CA SER A 585 -2.59 -16.97 -58.72
C SER A 585 -2.09 -17.70 -57.50
N ILE A 586 -0.79 -18.06 -57.45
CA ILE A 586 -0.19 -18.75 -56.31
C ILE A 586 1.20 -18.15 -56.07
N SER A 587 1.54 -17.91 -54.77
CA SER A 587 2.85 -17.40 -54.40
C SER A 587 3.96 -18.44 -54.49
N ASP A 588 5.20 -18.01 -54.33
CA ASP A 588 6.30 -18.89 -53.98
C ASP A 588 6.10 -19.43 -52.54
N ILE A 589 6.81 -20.50 -52.19
CA ILE A 589 6.78 -21.05 -50.84
C ILE A 589 7.76 -20.24 -49.96
N TYR A 590 7.24 -19.66 -48.91
CA TYR A 590 8.00 -18.95 -47.87
C TYR A 590 8.27 -19.85 -46.69
N GLU A 591 9.41 -19.71 -46.05
CA GLU A 591 9.73 -20.41 -44.83
C GLU A 591 9.78 -19.43 -43.65
N LYS A 592 9.11 -19.79 -42.55
CA LYS A 592 9.11 -19.02 -41.30
C LYS A 592 8.85 -19.95 -40.12
N ASP A 593 9.66 -19.81 -39.08
CA ASP A 593 9.53 -20.56 -37.79
C ASP A 593 9.43 -22.07 -37.98
N GLY A 594 10.21 -22.63 -38.94
CA GLY A 594 10.23 -24.05 -39.25
C GLY A 594 9.01 -24.56 -40.00
N LYS A 595 8.13 -23.70 -40.52
CA LYS A 595 6.96 -24.00 -41.34
C LYS A 595 7.11 -23.43 -42.71
N ALA A 596 6.46 -24.06 -43.71
CA ALA A 596 6.38 -23.58 -45.07
C ALA A 596 4.99 -22.99 -45.35
N VAL A 597 4.96 -21.77 -45.89
CA VAL A 597 3.72 -21.03 -46.15
C VAL A 597 3.63 -20.62 -47.60
N PHE A 598 2.47 -20.78 -48.21
CA PHE A 598 2.19 -20.20 -49.53
C PHE A 598 0.76 -19.63 -49.60
N VAL A 599 0.53 -18.72 -50.51
CA VAL A 599 -0.73 -18.01 -50.68
C VAL A 599 -1.35 -18.36 -52.02
N ALA A 600 -2.62 -18.73 -52.01
CA ALA A 600 -3.44 -18.86 -53.24
C ALA A 600 -4.32 -17.62 -53.36
N ASN A 601 -4.13 -16.83 -54.38
CA ASN A 601 -4.92 -15.65 -54.71
C ASN A 601 -6.15 -16.07 -55.52
N GLU A 602 -7.33 -15.91 -54.95
CA GLU A 602 -8.59 -16.25 -55.60
C GLU A 602 -9.03 -15.12 -56.55
N ARG A 603 -8.97 -13.90 -56.08
CA ARG A 603 -9.29 -12.72 -56.87
C ARG A 603 -8.82 -11.43 -56.22
N ILE A 604 -8.66 -10.43 -57.07
CA ILE A 604 -8.36 -9.06 -56.63
C ILE A 604 -9.66 -8.25 -56.55
N LEU A 605 -9.93 -7.73 -55.41
CA LEU A 605 -11.08 -6.88 -55.10
C LEU A 605 -10.70 -5.42 -55.34
N LYS A 606 -11.54 -4.70 -56.04
CA LYS A 606 -11.40 -3.24 -56.22
C LYS A 606 -11.72 -2.52 -54.91
N PRO A 607 -11.21 -1.30 -54.72
CA PRO A 607 -11.65 -0.45 -53.63
C PRO A 607 -13.16 -0.40 -53.53
N ALA A 608 -13.67 -0.59 -52.31
CA ALA A 608 -15.11 -0.65 -52.04
C ALA A 608 -15.40 0.04 -50.69
N GLN A 609 -16.62 0.49 -50.55
CA GLN A 609 -17.06 1.07 -49.31
C GLN A 609 -17.18 -0.02 -48.22
N LYS A 610 -16.61 0.28 -47.02
CA LYS A 610 -16.84 -0.54 -45.85
C LYS A 610 -18.28 -0.40 -45.40
N THR A 611 -18.89 -1.46 -45.01
CA THR A 611 -20.19 -1.40 -44.31
C THR A 611 -20.01 -0.79 -42.94
N LEU A 612 -21.09 -0.37 -42.27
CA LEU A 612 -21.02 0.12 -40.89
C LEU A 612 -20.45 -0.95 -39.94
N ASP A 613 -20.82 -2.21 -40.13
CA ASP A 613 -20.30 -3.29 -39.27
C ASP A 613 -18.79 -3.51 -39.48
N GLU A 614 -18.32 -3.45 -40.74
CA GLU A 614 -16.87 -3.55 -41.01
C GLU A 614 -16.05 -2.38 -40.49
N SER A 615 -16.65 -1.19 -40.34
CA SER A 615 -15.99 0.02 -39.85
C SER A 615 -16.48 0.55 -38.52
N ARG A 616 -17.29 -0.22 -37.82
CA ARG A 616 -17.99 0.21 -36.58
C ARG A 616 -17.05 0.88 -35.57
N GLY A 617 -15.88 0.31 -35.30
CA GLY A 617 -14.91 0.89 -34.38
C GLY A 617 -14.44 2.29 -34.79
N LEU A 618 -14.07 2.46 -36.08
CA LEU A 618 -13.62 3.74 -36.62
C LEU A 618 -14.78 4.76 -36.62
N VAL A 619 -15.96 4.34 -37.10
CA VAL A 619 -17.15 5.20 -37.14
C VAL A 619 -17.56 5.65 -35.76
N THR A 620 -17.46 4.76 -34.76
CA THR A 620 -17.78 5.11 -33.36
C THR A 620 -16.82 6.14 -32.81
N ALA A 621 -15.51 6.00 -33.07
CA ALA A 621 -14.50 6.97 -32.64
C ALA A 621 -14.72 8.35 -33.31
N ASP A 622 -14.98 8.37 -34.60
CA ASP A 622 -15.25 9.63 -35.31
C ASP A 622 -16.58 10.26 -34.86
N TYR A 623 -17.58 9.43 -34.53
CA TYR A 623 -18.84 9.91 -33.99
C TYR A 623 -18.68 10.47 -32.56
N GLN A 624 -17.80 9.91 -31.73
CA GLN A 624 -17.44 10.49 -30.43
C GLN A 624 -16.84 11.89 -30.61
N ASN A 625 -15.89 12.04 -31.52
CA ASN A 625 -15.28 13.34 -31.84
C ASN A 625 -16.33 14.36 -32.34
N PHE A 626 -17.26 13.92 -33.17
CA PHE A 626 -18.36 14.77 -33.66
C PHE A 626 -19.30 15.19 -32.50
N LEU A 627 -19.68 14.27 -31.63
CA LEU A 627 -20.52 14.57 -30.48
C LEU A 627 -19.84 15.54 -29.53
N GLU A 628 -18.55 15.35 -29.25
CA GLU A 628 -17.77 16.21 -28.38
C GLU A 628 -17.67 17.62 -28.93
N LYS A 629 -17.31 17.76 -30.22
CA LYS A 629 -17.24 19.06 -30.87
C LYS A 629 -18.57 19.80 -30.84
N LYS A 630 -19.66 19.13 -31.19
CA LYS A 630 -21.01 19.69 -31.12
C LYS A 630 -21.38 20.14 -29.72
N TRP A 631 -21.08 19.31 -28.73
CA TRP A 631 -21.34 19.62 -27.33
C TRP A 631 -20.54 20.85 -26.84
N ILE A 632 -19.25 20.95 -27.21
CA ILE A 632 -18.42 22.11 -26.90
C ILE A 632 -19.02 23.39 -27.53
N GLU A 633 -19.48 23.34 -28.79
CA GLU A 633 -20.14 24.46 -29.47
C GLU A 633 -21.41 24.88 -28.70
N GLU A 634 -22.23 23.92 -28.24
CA GLU A 634 -23.42 24.18 -27.43
C GLU A 634 -23.05 24.84 -26.08
N LEU A 635 -22.00 24.35 -25.40
CA LEU A 635 -21.54 24.91 -24.13
C LEU A 635 -21.00 26.34 -24.31
N ARG A 636 -20.22 26.61 -25.35
CA ARG A 636 -19.70 27.95 -25.68
C ARG A 636 -20.80 28.93 -26.04
N ALA A 637 -21.87 28.47 -26.65
CA ALA A 637 -23.05 29.28 -26.94
C ALA A 637 -23.87 29.60 -25.68
N LYS A 638 -23.89 28.66 -24.71
CA LYS A 638 -24.65 28.81 -23.46
C LYS A 638 -23.92 29.66 -22.43
N TYR A 639 -22.62 29.55 -22.32
CA TYR A 639 -21.83 30.15 -21.25
C TYR A 639 -20.91 31.26 -21.81
N PRO A 640 -21.13 32.54 -21.43
CA PRO A 640 -20.24 33.60 -21.88
C PRO A 640 -18.85 33.47 -21.22
N VAL A 641 -17.82 33.63 -22.05
CA VAL A 641 -16.42 33.65 -21.64
C VAL A 641 -15.83 35.03 -21.93
N ASN A 642 -15.25 35.65 -20.92
CA ASN A 642 -14.53 36.93 -21.06
C ASN A 642 -13.09 36.72 -20.60
N ILE A 643 -12.11 37.06 -21.43
CA ILE A 643 -10.69 36.87 -21.19
C ILE A 643 -9.99 38.21 -21.07
N ASN A 644 -9.17 38.38 -20.04
CA ASN A 644 -8.27 39.52 -19.90
C ASN A 644 -7.00 39.28 -20.73
N LYS A 645 -6.98 39.80 -21.95
CA LYS A 645 -5.88 39.62 -22.89
C LYS A 645 -4.56 40.24 -22.44
N GLU A 646 -4.61 41.31 -21.61
CA GLU A 646 -3.40 41.93 -21.07
C GLU A 646 -2.70 41.03 -20.04
N LEU A 647 -3.47 40.33 -19.22
CA LEU A 647 -2.92 39.37 -18.28
C LEU A 647 -2.42 38.12 -19.00
N LEU A 648 -3.15 37.64 -20.01
CA LEU A 648 -2.74 36.49 -20.81
C LEU A 648 -1.38 36.69 -21.47
N SER A 649 -1.11 37.90 -21.99
CA SER A 649 0.17 38.24 -22.65
C SER A 649 1.38 38.29 -21.72
N LYS A 650 1.19 38.18 -20.40
CA LYS A 650 2.27 38.14 -19.40
C LYS A 650 2.73 36.73 -19.06
N ILE A 651 2.01 35.70 -19.55
CA ILE A 651 2.37 34.30 -19.32
C ILE A 651 3.48 33.95 -20.32
N GLU A 652 4.65 33.55 -19.80
CA GLU A 652 5.83 33.15 -20.59
C GLU A 652 5.80 31.64 -20.93
#